data_8eedf9c5c9c7725ee463bd06fdb8da02
#
_entry.id   8eedf9c5c9c7725ee463bd06fdb8da02
#
_cell.length_a   1.000
_cell.length_b   1.000
_cell.length_c   1.000
_cell.angle_alpha   90.00
_cell.angle_beta   90.00
_cell.angle_gamma   90.00
#
_symmetry.space_group_name_H-M   'P 1'
#
loop_
_entity.id
_entity.type
_entity.pdbx_description
1 polymer ?
#
loop_
_entity_poly.entity_id
_entity_poly.type
_entity_poly.pdbx_seq_one_letter_code
_entity_poly.pdbx_strand_id
1 'polypeptide(L)'
;VALLLAGALIDPVGFFALLGMPGRVMPATRWQAVPLVIYVPLLLLGTAWVAVCFGHLRRRARFATVWAGFVLAAVFAKAVMSLAATAPELNVADLLWATSFTVPKAALYALVPAAVTLPVRTGERADGDPAHRAHWPIAAIAVLLVAATGPWAASHWSQDLPDGLPSVSPRGGAAGLLAGLAVLFLALARTQRTFARRSRTAAGAFLGGWLAAMWAGIVLGAVQAAGLVIMDGPGAPLQTPAALWVRLGEGASLGIAVGWVPGLLALLATRGTLGRPVRRAVPSTALLTVIVVAVVAVAAAFAGPESAPAARVPAAAEPVAADRGTELSPLRVVRGARPRIVDAEGRQVLLRGVNVNQLVDFYAPRPHVPATVPLTEDDFAQMAELGLNVVRLGVSWSRIEPGPGRYDEGYLRQIDQAVAWAKRHGLYTVLDVHQDGWSNAPTPDGASCPLGTSPMDGYDGAPAWATKGDGAPRCQFTGRDISPEGDRAFTNFYYDRDGVQDRLVKVWGMLAGRFGTDPAVAGFDPLNEPGFGEQAPLTSTLLLGRFYDRVLREVRAAEARPHILFVEPSIFWSGTGFDAIPRGSHRTDPDVVFAPHLYGESITMDASLGLPVMTSVEHGFVLARRAARDLPVWSGEWGFWGDEGSVAERLRRYARQEDANVIGGAFWVWKQACGDPQNGIAATGNGLNNVDCATGRHLPRDAVAVQELSRAYPRAAPGVITSLRSIPGGVPGEKAAGPREFTLTGKASASGCTLDVWVPGEARPAPRGTGIDRIEVRRTDGGWRVTGCARGSYRLTIG
;
A
#
# COMPACT_ATOMS: atom_id res chain seq x y z
N VAL A 1 11.63 -29.15 -15.73
CA VAL A 1 11.52 -28.89 -17.16
C VAL A 1 10.09 -29.11 -17.64
N ALA A 2 9.47 -30.31 -17.42
CA ALA A 2 8.10 -30.60 -17.84
C ALA A 2 7.07 -29.60 -17.26
N LEU A 3 7.25 -29.18 -16.00
CA LEU A 3 6.37 -28.21 -15.34
C LEU A 3 6.50 -26.80 -15.91
N LEU A 4 7.73 -26.39 -16.20
CA LEU A 4 8.00 -25.10 -16.86
C LEU A 4 7.45 -25.07 -18.28
N LEU A 5 7.58 -26.17 -19.01
CA LEU A 5 7.02 -26.33 -20.36
C LEU A 5 5.49 -26.36 -20.32
N ALA A 6 4.88 -27.08 -19.36
CA ALA A 6 3.43 -27.13 -19.20
C ALA A 6 2.86 -25.75 -18.80
N GLY A 7 3.49 -25.06 -17.87
CA GLY A 7 3.10 -23.71 -17.49
C GLY A 7 3.22 -22.71 -18.64
N ALA A 8 4.32 -22.79 -19.41
CA ALA A 8 4.55 -21.96 -20.58
C ALA A 8 3.57 -22.24 -21.74
N LEU A 9 3.03 -23.45 -21.82
CA LEU A 9 2.06 -23.84 -22.85
C LEU A 9 0.62 -23.49 -22.49
N ILE A 10 0.28 -23.55 -21.18
CA ILE A 10 -1.09 -23.35 -20.69
C ILE A 10 -1.36 -21.86 -20.44
N ASP A 11 -0.46 -21.19 -19.75
CA ASP A 11 -0.53 -19.75 -19.46
C ASP A 11 0.88 -19.20 -19.23
N PRO A 12 1.57 -18.79 -20.29
CA PRO A 12 2.94 -18.33 -20.19
C PRO A 12 3.09 -17.03 -19.36
N VAL A 13 2.03 -16.26 -19.21
CA VAL A 13 2.06 -14.98 -18.50
C VAL A 13 1.65 -15.17 -17.03
N GLY A 14 0.51 -15.77 -16.78
CA GLY A 14 -0.02 -15.94 -15.42
C GLY A 14 0.80 -16.90 -14.57
N PHE A 15 1.28 -18.01 -15.16
CA PHE A 15 2.09 -18.99 -14.45
C PHE A 15 3.40 -18.38 -13.89
N PHE A 16 4.14 -17.65 -14.71
CA PHE A 16 5.40 -17.06 -14.30
C PHE A 16 5.22 -15.82 -13.41
N ALA A 17 4.20 -15.02 -13.66
CA ALA A 17 3.84 -13.90 -12.79
C ALA A 17 3.43 -14.39 -11.40
N LEU A 18 2.64 -15.47 -11.31
CA LEU A 18 2.28 -16.09 -10.04
C LEU A 18 3.49 -16.63 -9.27
N LEU A 19 4.57 -17.03 -9.92
CA LEU A 19 5.82 -17.39 -9.27
C LEU A 19 6.71 -16.17 -8.93
N GLY A 20 6.24 -14.95 -9.23
CA GLY A 20 7.04 -13.74 -9.07
C GLY A 20 8.17 -13.64 -10.11
N MET A 21 7.98 -14.24 -11.27
CA MET A 21 8.87 -14.19 -12.41
C MET A 21 8.32 -13.23 -13.47
N PRO A 22 9.16 -12.66 -14.33
CA PRO A 22 8.69 -11.93 -15.50
C PRO A 22 7.74 -12.82 -16.31
N GLY A 23 6.61 -12.29 -16.75
CA GLY A 23 5.56 -13.03 -17.45
C GLY A 23 5.92 -13.62 -18.81
N ARG A 24 7.20 -13.60 -19.20
CA ARG A 24 7.72 -14.21 -20.45
C ARG A 24 8.87 -15.16 -20.17
N VAL A 25 8.81 -16.29 -20.80
CA VAL A 25 9.91 -17.28 -20.82
C VAL A 25 11.13 -16.70 -21.54
N MET A 26 10.90 -15.92 -22.60
CA MET A 26 11.96 -15.22 -23.33
C MET A 26 12.05 -13.77 -22.86
N PRO A 27 13.17 -13.36 -22.27
CA PRO A 27 13.34 -11.99 -21.82
C PRO A 27 13.43 -11.04 -23.01
N ALA A 28 12.61 -10.00 -23.01
CA ALA A 28 12.69 -8.95 -24.03
C ALA A 28 13.88 -8.01 -23.79
N THR A 29 14.38 -7.99 -22.55
CA THR A 29 15.53 -7.17 -22.16
C THR A 29 16.52 -7.97 -21.32
N ARG A 30 17.79 -7.52 -21.29
CA ARG A 30 18.84 -8.10 -20.41
C ARG A 30 18.43 -8.14 -18.93
N TRP A 31 17.63 -7.17 -18.47
CA TRP A 31 17.17 -7.09 -17.09
C TRP A 31 16.12 -8.15 -16.74
N GLN A 32 15.32 -8.57 -17.72
CA GLN A 32 14.36 -9.67 -17.56
C GLN A 32 15.04 -11.05 -17.62
N ALA A 33 16.23 -11.13 -18.23
CA ALA A 33 17.01 -12.37 -18.25
C ALA A 33 17.58 -12.72 -16.88
N VAL A 34 17.99 -11.73 -16.08
CA VAL A 34 18.60 -11.97 -14.77
C VAL A 34 17.70 -12.79 -13.83
N PRO A 35 16.42 -12.44 -13.65
CA PRO A 35 15.50 -13.27 -12.86
C PRO A 35 15.38 -14.69 -13.36
N LEU A 36 15.27 -14.89 -14.68
CA LEU A 36 15.14 -16.21 -15.29
C LEU A 36 16.38 -17.07 -15.09
N VAL A 37 17.56 -16.51 -15.34
CA VAL A 37 18.84 -17.23 -15.20
C VAL A 37 19.15 -17.60 -13.76
N ILE A 38 18.68 -16.82 -12.79
CA ILE A 38 18.90 -17.11 -11.35
C ILE A 38 17.78 -17.98 -10.80
N TYR A 39 16.52 -17.58 -11.00
CA TYR A 39 15.37 -18.19 -10.35
C TYR A 39 15.13 -19.64 -10.79
N VAL A 40 15.10 -19.89 -12.10
CA VAL A 40 14.75 -21.22 -12.64
C VAL A 40 15.78 -22.28 -12.25
N PRO A 41 17.10 -22.07 -12.43
CA PRO A 41 18.08 -23.05 -11.99
C PRO A 41 18.04 -23.32 -10.47
N LEU A 42 17.89 -22.29 -9.66
CA LEU A 42 17.83 -22.47 -8.19
C LEU A 42 16.56 -23.21 -7.76
N LEU A 43 15.41 -22.94 -8.39
CA LEU A 43 14.17 -23.66 -8.15
C LEU A 43 14.31 -25.13 -8.52
N LEU A 44 14.84 -25.44 -9.70
CA LEU A 44 15.04 -26.80 -10.18
C LEU A 44 16.05 -27.57 -9.34
N LEU A 45 17.23 -26.98 -9.09
CA LEU A 45 18.30 -27.61 -8.31
C LEU A 45 17.88 -27.80 -6.86
N GLY A 46 17.24 -26.83 -6.24
CA GLY A 46 16.74 -26.94 -4.87
C GLY A 46 15.68 -28.01 -4.73
N THR A 47 14.73 -28.07 -5.66
CA THR A 47 13.69 -29.12 -5.67
C THR A 47 14.29 -30.50 -5.89
N ALA A 48 15.21 -30.64 -6.84
CA ALA A 48 15.91 -31.89 -7.11
C ALA A 48 16.75 -32.33 -5.90
N TRP A 49 17.43 -31.42 -5.25
CA TRP A 49 18.21 -31.72 -4.04
C TRP A 49 17.34 -32.29 -2.92
N VAL A 50 16.20 -31.70 -2.64
CA VAL A 50 15.24 -32.26 -1.66
C VAL A 50 14.74 -33.63 -2.10
N ALA A 51 14.40 -33.78 -3.37
CA ALA A 51 13.92 -35.05 -3.92
C ALA A 51 14.97 -36.17 -3.78
N VAL A 52 16.25 -35.86 -4.02
CA VAL A 52 17.37 -36.82 -3.83
C VAL A 52 17.54 -37.19 -2.36
N CYS A 53 17.56 -36.20 -1.44
CA CYS A 53 17.74 -36.44 -0.02
C CYS A 53 16.62 -37.27 0.60
N PHE A 54 15.39 -37.13 0.09
CA PHE A 54 14.19 -37.74 0.67
C PHE A 54 13.44 -38.73 -0.26
N GLY A 55 14.01 -39.03 -1.42
CA GLY A 55 13.38 -39.92 -2.42
C GLY A 55 13.09 -41.36 -1.90
N HIS A 56 13.79 -41.79 -0.85
CA HIS A 56 13.60 -43.11 -0.18
C HIS A 56 12.32 -43.18 0.67
N LEU A 57 11.63 -42.07 0.90
CA LEU A 57 10.45 -42.02 1.75
C LEU A 57 9.24 -42.75 1.16
N ARG A 58 8.33 -43.22 2.01
CA ARG A 58 7.03 -43.74 1.61
C ARG A 58 6.21 -42.67 0.86
N ARG A 59 5.32 -43.12 0.00
CA ARG A 59 4.56 -42.31 -0.96
C ARG A 59 4.01 -40.96 -0.39
N ARG A 60 3.23 -41.02 0.74
CA ARG A 60 2.66 -39.81 1.36
C ARG A 60 3.73 -38.88 1.95
N ALA A 61 4.71 -39.43 2.62
CA ALA A 61 5.79 -38.66 3.22
C ALA A 61 6.69 -38.02 2.17
N ARG A 62 6.95 -38.71 1.07
CA ARG A 62 7.70 -38.19 -0.06
C ARG A 62 6.93 -37.03 -0.75
N PHE A 63 5.62 -37.20 -1.01
CA PHE A 63 4.77 -36.15 -1.55
C PHE A 63 4.89 -34.87 -0.70
N ALA A 64 4.61 -34.98 0.61
CA ALA A 64 4.67 -33.83 1.50
C ALA A 64 6.06 -33.18 1.58
N THR A 65 7.13 -33.97 1.47
CA THR A 65 8.51 -33.48 1.54
C THR A 65 8.93 -32.81 0.23
N VAL A 66 8.56 -33.36 -0.92
CA VAL A 66 8.85 -32.74 -2.21
C VAL A 66 8.02 -31.47 -2.41
N TRP A 67 6.76 -31.47 -1.97
CA TRP A 67 5.91 -30.28 -1.95
C TRP A 67 6.56 -29.16 -1.14
N ALA A 68 6.94 -29.44 0.10
CA ALA A 68 7.61 -28.49 0.97
C ALA A 68 8.98 -28.06 0.43
N GLY A 69 9.71 -28.97 -0.18
CA GLY A 69 11.00 -28.70 -0.81
C GLY A 69 10.91 -27.75 -2.00
N PHE A 70 9.87 -27.87 -2.80
CA PHE A 70 9.59 -26.94 -3.90
C PHE A 70 9.31 -25.52 -3.36
N VAL A 71 8.47 -25.40 -2.33
CA VAL A 71 8.17 -24.10 -1.69
C VAL A 71 9.45 -23.46 -1.14
N LEU A 72 10.26 -24.24 -0.40
CA LEU A 72 11.54 -23.77 0.12
C LEU A 72 12.48 -23.30 -1.00
N ALA A 73 12.59 -24.07 -2.08
CA ALA A 73 13.44 -23.73 -3.24
C ALA A 73 12.94 -22.46 -3.94
N ALA A 74 11.62 -22.28 -4.08
CA ALA A 74 11.02 -21.10 -4.68
C ALA A 74 11.31 -19.84 -3.85
N VAL A 75 11.14 -19.91 -2.54
CA VAL A 75 11.46 -18.80 -1.63
C VAL A 75 12.95 -18.47 -1.67
N PHE A 76 13.82 -19.46 -1.63
CA PHE A 76 15.27 -19.24 -1.73
C PHE A 76 15.67 -18.65 -3.07
N ALA A 77 15.12 -19.14 -4.17
CA ALA A 77 15.36 -18.60 -5.51
C ALA A 77 14.89 -17.13 -5.61
N LYS A 78 13.71 -16.81 -5.03
CA LYS A 78 13.21 -15.43 -4.97
C LYS A 78 14.12 -14.54 -4.14
N ALA A 79 14.61 -15.01 -2.99
CA ALA A 79 15.53 -14.27 -2.15
C ALA A 79 16.83 -13.92 -2.89
N VAL A 80 17.44 -14.90 -3.55
CA VAL A 80 18.68 -14.68 -4.33
C VAL A 80 18.44 -13.75 -5.51
N MET A 81 17.33 -13.92 -6.20
CA MET A 81 16.94 -13.03 -7.30
C MET A 81 16.73 -11.58 -6.81
N SER A 82 16.04 -11.40 -5.70
CA SER A 82 15.80 -10.08 -5.12
C SER A 82 17.12 -9.42 -4.69
N LEU A 83 18.02 -10.16 -4.05
CA LEU A 83 19.37 -9.68 -3.72
C LEU A 83 20.16 -9.27 -4.97
N ALA A 84 20.15 -10.12 -6.01
CA ALA A 84 20.89 -9.84 -7.25
C ALA A 84 20.32 -8.63 -8.00
N ALA A 85 19.01 -8.42 -7.93
CA ALA A 85 18.35 -7.32 -8.64
C ALA A 85 18.44 -5.97 -7.88
N THR A 86 18.61 -5.98 -6.57
CA THR A 86 18.47 -4.78 -5.73
C THR A 86 19.64 -4.49 -4.81
N ALA A 87 20.67 -5.34 -4.77
CA ALA A 87 21.90 -5.01 -4.02
C ALA A 87 22.53 -3.70 -4.59
N PRO A 88 22.98 -2.77 -3.73
CA PRO A 88 23.15 -2.82 -2.29
C PRO A 88 21.97 -2.28 -1.45
N GLU A 89 20.86 -1.93 -2.04
CA GLU A 89 19.78 -1.16 -1.40
C GLU A 89 18.75 -2.02 -0.64
N LEU A 90 18.80 -3.34 -0.85
CA LEU A 90 17.86 -4.27 -0.20
C LEU A 90 18.22 -4.48 1.27
N ASN A 91 17.30 -4.20 2.17
CA ASN A 91 17.45 -4.58 3.57
C ASN A 91 16.82 -5.96 3.85
N VAL A 92 17.12 -6.53 5.03
CA VAL A 92 16.65 -7.88 5.40
C VAL A 92 15.12 -7.94 5.53
N ALA A 93 14.49 -6.87 6.00
CA ALA A 93 13.04 -6.82 6.13
C ALA A 93 12.35 -6.87 4.76
N ASP A 94 12.86 -6.14 3.78
CA ASP A 94 12.34 -6.16 2.41
C ASP A 94 12.49 -7.55 1.78
N LEU A 95 13.63 -8.22 2.06
CA LEU A 95 13.87 -9.58 1.59
C LEU A 95 12.86 -10.57 2.17
N LEU A 96 12.64 -10.52 3.47
CA LEU A 96 11.68 -11.37 4.15
C LEU A 96 10.25 -11.13 3.66
N TRP A 97 9.89 -9.88 3.46
CA TRP A 97 8.59 -9.51 2.93
C TRP A 97 8.43 -9.99 1.47
N ALA A 98 9.41 -9.75 0.60
CA ALA A 98 9.41 -10.22 -0.77
C ALA A 98 9.26 -11.75 -0.87
N THR A 99 9.88 -12.49 0.05
CA THR A 99 9.81 -13.95 0.07
C THR A 99 8.51 -14.48 0.64
N SER A 100 7.84 -13.78 1.55
CA SER A 100 6.58 -14.23 2.16
C SER A 100 5.45 -14.39 1.13
N PHE A 101 5.35 -13.50 0.17
CA PHE A 101 4.37 -13.60 -0.92
C PHE A 101 4.63 -14.76 -1.91
N THR A 102 5.85 -15.28 -1.94
CA THR A 102 6.19 -16.43 -2.78
C THR A 102 5.62 -17.74 -2.21
N VAL A 103 5.46 -17.85 -0.90
CA VAL A 103 5.03 -19.10 -0.25
C VAL A 103 3.64 -19.56 -0.70
N PRO A 104 2.57 -18.79 -0.57
CA PRO A 104 1.23 -19.24 -0.94
C PRO A 104 1.13 -19.57 -2.43
N LYS A 105 1.82 -18.84 -3.29
CA LYS A 105 1.89 -19.09 -4.73
C LYS A 105 2.63 -20.37 -5.03
N ALA A 106 3.85 -20.53 -4.49
CA ALA A 106 4.65 -21.73 -4.69
C ALA A 106 3.96 -23.00 -4.14
N ALA A 107 3.18 -22.88 -3.06
CA ALA A 107 2.46 -24.00 -2.46
C ALA A 107 1.44 -24.65 -3.41
N LEU A 108 0.76 -23.85 -4.24
CA LEU A 108 -0.14 -24.36 -5.27
C LEU A 108 0.63 -25.12 -6.36
N TYR A 109 1.68 -24.54 -6.89
CA TYR A 109 2.45 -25.15 -7.96
C TYR A 109 3.27 -26.35 -7.51
N ALA A 110 3.65 -26.40 -6.22
CA ALA A 110 4.34 -27.53 -5.62
C ALA A 110 3.52 -28.85 -5.64
N LEU A 111 2.20 -28.77 -5.78
CA LEU A 111 1.34 -29.95 -5.92
C LEU A 111 1.73 -30.81 -7.13
N VAL A 112 2.16 -30.21 -8.24
CA VAL A 112 2.49 -30.92 -9.46
C VAL A 112 3.80 -31.74 -9.30
N PRO A 113 4.97 -31.14 -8.95
CA PRO A 113 6.17 -31.96 -8.76
C PRO A 113 6.01 -32.98 -7.63
N ALA A 114 5.24 -32.67 -6.58
CA ALA A 114 4.93 -33.63 -5.54
C ALA A 114 4.09 -34.81 -6.07
N ALA A 115 3.07 -34.57 -6.88
CA ALA A 115 2.23 -35.60 -7.48
C ALA A 115 3.02 -36.50 -8.43
N VAL A 116 3.95 -35.97 -9.19
CA VAL A 116 4.82 -36.74 -10.10
C VAL A 116 5.64 -37.80 -9.34
N THR A 117 5.91 -37.58 -8.05
CA THR A 117 6.65 -38.56 -7.23
C THR A 117 5.78 -39.70 -6.71
N LEU A 118 4.45 -39.64 -6.81
CA LEU A 118 3.54 -40.65 -6.27
C LEU A 118 3.67 -42.05 -6.90
N PRO A 119 3.88 -42.21 -8.21
CA PRO A 119 3.99 -43.52 -8.85
C PRO A 119 5.26 -44.30 -8.51
N VAL A 120 6.32 -43.63 -8.05
CA VAL A 120 7.61 -44.27 -7.79
C VAL A 120 7.53 -45.21 -6.60
N ARG A 121 7.82 -46.48 -6.82
CA ARG A 121 7.93 -47.51 -5.75
C ARG A 121 9.33 -47.47 -5.13
N THR A 122 9.42 -47.31 -3.82
CA THR A 122 10.69 -47.36 -3.06
C THR A 122 10.64 -48.39 -1.99
N GLY A 123 11.73 -49.16 -1.86
CA GLY A 123 11.93 -50.15 -0.81
C GLY A 123 12.23 -49.48 0.54
N GLU A 124 11.91 -50.17 1.60
CA GLU A 124 11.90 -49.68 2.99
C GLU A 124 13.19 -49.74 3.75
N ARG A 125 13.21 -49.00 4.81
CA ARG A 125 13.76 -48.96 6.18
C ARG A 125 14.64 -47.76 6.45
N ALA A 126 14.19 -46.92 7.39
CA ALA A 126 15.00 -45.91 8.03
C ALA A 126 15.37 -46.41 9.41
N ASP A 127 16.62 -46.78 9.63
CA ASP A 127 17.17 -46.90 10.98
C ASP A 127 17.56 -45.49 11.47
N GLY A 128 17.12 -45.18 12.69
CA GLY A 128 17.13 -43.80 13.17
C GLY A 128 18.53 -43.24 13.43
N ASP A 129 18.79 -42.07 12.92
CA ASP A 129 19.97 -41.25 13.17
C ASP A 129 19.97 -40.68 14.61
N PRO A 130 21.13 -40.58 15.27
CA PRO A 130 21.30 -39.98 16.62
C PRO A 130 20.74 -38.54 16.74
N ALA A 131 20.60 -37.79 15.65
CA ALA A 131 19.98 -36.48 15.64
C ALA A 131 18.53 -36.44 16.17
N HIS A 132 17.83 -37.59 16.19
CA HIS A 132 16.45 -37.63 16.69
C HIS A 132 16.38 -37.40 18.22
N ARG A 133 17.47 -37.58 18.97
CA ARG A 133 17.52 -37.34 20.42
C ARG A 133 17.70 -35.84 20.76
N ALA A 134 18.15 -35.02 19.80
CA ALA A 134 18.41 -33.61 20.00
C ALA A 134 17.22 -32.69 19.60
N HIS A 135 16.05 -33.24 19.25
CA HIS A 135 14.92 -32.44 18.72
C HIS A 135 14.37 -31.39 19.72
N TRP A 136 14.36 -31.69 21.02
CA TRP A 136 13.93 -30.72 22.03
C TRP A 136 14.90 -29.54 22.20
N PRO A 137 16.22 -29.75 22.37
CA PRO A 137 17.19 -28.64 22.42
C PRO A 137 17.18 -27.81 21.14
N ILE A 138 17.09 -28.44 19.97
CA ILE A 138 17.03 -27.73 18.69
C ILE A 138 15.79 -26.84 18.62
N ALA A 139 14.61 -27.39 18.99
CA ALA A 139 13.38 -26.59 19.02
C ALA A 139 13.45 -25.46 20.05
N ALA A 140 14.00 -25.71 21.24
CA ALA A 140 14.14 -24.68 22.27
C ALA A 140 15.02 -23.52 21.82
N ILE A 141 16.19 -23.79 21.23
CA ILE A 141 17.10 -22.77 20.73
C ILE A 141 16.43 -21.96 19.60
N ALA A 142 15.80 -22.64 18.65
CA ALA A 142 15.13 -21.96 17.54
C ALA A 142 13.97 -21.06 18.02
N VAL A 143 13.17 -21.52 18.98
CA VAL A 143 12.06 -20.73 19.55
C VAL A 143 12.57 -19.57 20.42
N LEU A 144 13.65 -19.76 21.17
CA LEU A 144 14.29 -18.68 21.91
C LEU A 144 14.81 -17.56 20.97
N LEU A 145 15.36 -17.95 19.82
CA LEU A 145 15.77 -16.98 18.79
C LEU A 145 14.56 -16.24 18.22
N VAL A 146 13.47 -16.93 17.92
CA VAL A 146 12.22 -16.30 17.48
C VAL A 146 11.66 -15.40 18.59
N ALA A 147 11.72 -15.80 19.86
CA ALA A 147 11.29 -14.97 20.98
C ALA A 147 12.16 -13.72 21.16
N ALA A 148 13.46 -13.84 20.96
CA ALA A 148 14.39 -12.69 21.00
C ALA A 148 14.15 -11.70 19.85
N THR A 149 13.72 -12.21 18.68
CA THR A 149 13.36 -11.39 17.51
C THR A 149 11.86 -11.06 17.45
N GLY A 150 10.99 -11.90 18.06
CA GLY A 150 9.54 -11.84 17.98
C GLY A 150 8.90 -10.59 18.58
N PRO A 151 9.27 -10.13 19.79
CA PRO A 151 8.75 -8.88 20.33
C PRO A 151 9.13 -7.68 19.48
N TRP A 152 10.30 -7.71 18.88
CA TRP A 152 10.75 -6.74 17.89
C TRP A 152 9.93 -6.86 16.61
N ALA A 153 9.72 -8.06 16.12
CA ALA A 153 8.84 -8.29 14.99
C ALA A 153 7.41 -7.80 15.31
N ALA A 154 6.84 -8.19 16.46
CA ALA A 154 5.48 -7.78 16.81
C ALA A 154 5.32 -6.27 17.03
N SER A 155 6.30 -5.57 17.59
CA SER A 155 6.20 -4.12 17.88
C SER A 155 6.76 -3.24 16.76
N HIS A 156 7.84 -3.64 16.10
CA HIS A 156 8.42 -2.89 14.98
C HIS A 156 7.87 -3.31 13.62
N TRP A 157 7.63 -4.60 13.42
CA TRP A 157 7.17 -5.12 12.14
C TRP A 157 5.67 -4.91 11.95
N SER A 158 4.87 -4.96 13.02
CA SER A 158 3.46 -4.61 12.97
C SER A 158 3.20 -3.10 12.79
N GLN A 159 4.17 -2.25 13.12
CA GLN A 159 4.10 -0.82 12.85
C GLN A 159 4.60 -0.45 11.46
N ASP A 160 5.48 -1.27 10.87
CA ASP A 160 6.30 -0.93 9.72
C ASP A 160 5.95 -1.69 8.45
N LEU A 161 5.18 -2.77 8.55
CA LEU A 161 4.88 -3.65 7.44
C LEU A 161 3.40 -4.03 7.49
N PRO A 162 2.73 -4.17 6.34
CA PRO A 162 1.35 -4.63 6.28
C PRO A 162 1.17 -5.97 6.99
N ASP A 163 -0.06 -6.32 7.32
CA ASP A 163 -0.45 -7.53 8.09
C ASP A 163 0.01 -8.88 7.49
N GLY A 164 0.75 -8.87 6.39
CA GLY A 164 1.29 -10.02 5.68
C GLY A 164 2.63 -10.56 6.18
N LEU A 165 3.23 -10.01 7.24
CA LEU A 165 4.44 -10.60 7.79
C LEU A 165 4.14 -11.66 8.84
N PRO A 166 4.90 -12.76 8.80
CA PRO A 166 4.72 -13.85 9.73
C PRO A 166 4.98 -13.39 11.16
N SER A 167 3.93 -13.28 11.93
CA SER A 167 3.97 -12.91 13.34
C SER A 167 3.66 -14.11 14.22
N VAL A 168 4.36 -14.22 15.34
CA VAL A 168 4.03 -15.22 16.36
C VAL A 168 2.73 -14.87 17.08
N SER A 169 2.37 -13.59 17.11
CA SER A 169 1.12 -13.09 17.68
C SER A 169 0.56 -11.95 16.84
N PRO A 170 -0.33 -12.21 15.91
CA PRO A 170 -0.85 -11.18 14.97
C PRO A 170 -1.63 -10.06 15.65
N ARG A 171 -2.19 -10.30 16.84
CA ARG A 171 -2.92 -9.27 17.62
C ARG A 171 -2.12 -8.63 18.75
N GLY A 172 -0.84 -9.01 18.89
CA GLY A 172 -0.01 -8.53 19.99
C GLY A 172 -0.44 -9.08 21.35
N GLY A 173 0.18 -8.57 22.41
CA GLY A 173 -0.09 -8.95 23.79
C GLY A 173 0.72 -10.16 24.28
N ALA A 174 1.07 -10.14 25.58
CA ALA A 174 1.94 -11.14 26.19
C ALA A 174 1.35 -12.56 26.16
N ALA A 175 0.06 -12.70 26.37
CA ALA A 175 -0.61 -14.01 26.38
C ALA A 175 -0.61 -14.65 24.98
N GLY A 176 -0.91 -13.87 23.94
CA GLY A 176 -0.89 -14.34 22.55
C GLY A 176 0.53 -14.72 22.12
N LEU A 177 1.54 -13.94 22.51
CA LEU A 177 2.95 -14.23 22.25
C LEU A 177 3.37 -15.56 22.91
N LEU A 178 3.07 -15.74 24.19
CA LEU A 178 3.41 -16.97 24.92
C LEU A 178 2.72 -18.19 24.32
N ALA A 179 1.44 -18.08 23.99
CA ALA A 179 0.69 -19.14 23.33
C ALA A 179 1.27 -19.50 21.95
N GLY A 180 1.57 -18.50 21.13
CA GLY A 180 2.19 -18.70 19.82
C GLY A 180 3.57 -19.33 19.89
N LEU A 181 4.42 -18.90 20.83
CA LEU A 181 5.74 -19.50 21.08
C LEU A 181 5.61 -20.95 21.55
N ALA A 182 4.64 -21.27 22.43
CA ALA A 182 4.38 -22.64 22.88
C ALA A 182 3.94 -23.54 21.72
N VAL A 183 3.03 -23.08 20.88
CA VAL A 183 2.60 -23.80 19.67
C VAL A 183 3.78 -24.05 18.73
N LEU A 184 4.56 -23.02 18.44
CA LEU A 184 5.74 -23.11 17.58
C LEU A 184 6.76 -24.12 18.14
N PHE A 185 7.03 -24.08 19.45
CA PHE A 185 7.94 -25.00 20.13
C PHE A 185 7.51 -26.47 20.01
N LEU A 186 6.25 -26.75 20.35
CA LEU A 186 5.73 -28.11 20.31
C LEU A 186 5.67 -28.65 18.87
N ALA A 187 5.23 -27.82 17.93
CA ALA A 187 5.17 -28.18 16.52
C ALA A 187 6.58 -28.43 15.96
N LEU A 188 7.55 -27.56 16.28
CA LEU A 188 8.92 -27.71 15.82
C LEU A 188 9.59 -28.94 16.42
N ALA A 189 9.44 -29.20 17.71
CA ALA A 189 9.99 -30.39 18.35
C ALA A 189 9.46 -31.69 17.70
N ARG A 190 8.16 -31.74 17.41
CA ARG A 190 7.54 -32.88 16.74
C ARG A 190 7.98 -33.05 15.29
N THR A 191 7.97 -31.97 14.50
CA THR A 191 8.38 -32.05 13.10
C THR A 191 9.87 -32.30 12.97
N GLN A 192 10.72 -31.73 13.82
CA GLN A 192 12.14 -31.98 13.88
C GLN A 192 12.45 -33.47 14.17
N ARG A 193 11.76 -34.06 15.17
CA ARG A 193 11.86 -35.51 15.44
C ARG A 193 11.49 -36.33 14.21
N THR A 194 10.46 -35.94 13.49
CA THR A 194 9.99 -36.64 12.29
C THR A 194 11.00 -36.63 11.17
N PHE A 195 11.55 -35.44 10.86
CA PHE A 195 12.55 -35.25 9.79
C PHE A 195 13.92 -35.87 10.18
N ALA A 196 14.35 -35.73 11.43
CA ALA A 196 15.58 -36.36 11.92
C ALA A 196 15.58 -37.87 11.73
N ARG A 197 14.45 -38.57 12.03
CA ARG A 197 14.30 -40.00 11.80
C ARG A 197 14.31 -40.40 10.32
N ARG A 198 14.03 -39.48 9.42
CA ARG A 198 13.94 -39.73 7.98
C ARG A 198 15.19 -39.30 7.22
N SER A 199 16.08 -38.56 7.84
CA SER A 199 17.33 -38.09 7.27
C SER A 199 18.38 -39.20 7.31
N ARG A 200 19.05 -39.43 6.18
CA ARG A 200 20.12 -40.43 6.04
C ARG A 200 21.49 -39.81 5.81
N THR A 201 21.54 -38.51 5.48
CA THR A 201 22.75 -37.79 5.16
C THR A 201 22.83 -36.49 5.96
N ALA A 202 24.02 -35.93 6.10
CA ALA A 202 24.22 -34.61 6.73
C ALA A 202 23.41 -33.52 6.01
N ALA A 203 23.39 -33.54 4.68
CA ALA A 203 22.55 -32.63 3.90
C ALA A 203 21.06 -32.85 4.15
N GLY A 204 20.62 -34.11 4.26
CA GLY A 204 19.23 -34.42 4.64
C GLY A 204 18.88 -33.94 6.03
N ALA A 205 19.81 -34.01 7.02
CA ALA A 205 19.58 -33.46 8.35
C ALA A 205 19.41 -31.94 8.34
N PHE A 206 20.25 -31.22 7.63
CA PHE A 206 20.11 -29.76 7.43
C PHE A 206 18.76 -29.39 6.79
N LEU A 207 18.46 -29.97 5.63
CA LEU A 207 17.20 -29.73 4.94
C LEU A 207 15.99 -30.17 5.76
N GLY A 208 16.11 -31.31 6.48
CA GLY A 208 15.07 -31.81 7.35
C GLY A 208 14.76 -30.88 8.52
N GLY A 209 15.78 -30.22 9.08
CA GLY A 209 15.62 -29.19 10.12
C GLY A 209 14.92 -27.94 9.56
N TRP A 210 15.28 -27.52 8.38
CA TRP A 210 14.65 -26.38 7.72
C TRP A 210 13.18 -26.66 7.37
N LEU A 211 12.91 -27.81 6.75
CA LEU A 211 11.54 -28.25 6.44
C LEU A 211 10.69 -28.44 7.72
N ALA A 212 11.31 -28.88 8.82
CA ALA A 212 10.62 -29.00 10.09
C ALA A 212 10.13 -27.66 10.62
N ALA A 213 10.94 -26.60 10.48
CA ALA A 213 10.57 -25.25 10.87
C ALA A 213 9.44 -24.71 9.98
N MET A 214 9.51 -24.92 8.67
CA MET A 214 8.43 -24.54 7.77
C MET A 214 7.10 -25.20 8.15
N TRP A 215 7.09 -26.49 8.42
CA TRP A 215 5.89 -27.21 8.87
C TRP A 215 5.39 -26.74 10.24
N ALA A 216 6.31 -26.42 11.16
CA ALA A 216 5.95 -25.87 12.46
C ALA A 216 5.29 -24.50 12.33
N GLY A 217 5.79 -23.66 11.41
CA GLY A 217 5.16 -22.39 11.07
C GLY A 217 3.77 -22.56 10.46
N ILE A 218 3.57 -23.53 9.57
CA ILE A 218 2.23 -23.85 9.02
C ILE A 218 1.26 -24.23 10.15
N VAL A 219 1.68 -25.03 11.12
CA VAL A 219 0.85 -25.40 12.29
C VAL A 219 0.52 -24.15 13.11
N LEU A 220 1.49 -23.27 13.33
CA LEU A 220 1.24 -21.99 14.01
C LEU A 220 0.19 -21.17 13.27
N GLY A 221 0.32 -20.99 11.95
CA GLY A 221 -0.64 -20.28 11.12
C GLY A 221 -2.04 -20.89 11.18
N ALA A 222 -2.15 -22.22 11.18
CA ALA A 222 -3.43 -22.91 11.31
C ALA A 222 -4.11 -22.63 12.67
N VAL A 223 -3.33 -22.65 13.76
CA VAL A 223 -3.83 -22.34 15.12
C VAL A 223 -4.27 -20.87 15.21
N GLN A 224 -3.50 -19.96 14.61
CA GLN A 224 -3.86 -18.54 14.56
C GLN A 224 -5.16 -18.30 13.77
N ALA A 225 -5.31 -18.95 12.60
CA ALA A 225 -6.52 -18.86 11.81
C ALA A 225 -7.75 -19.41 12.57
N ALA A 226 -7.59 -20.56 13.24
CA ALA A 226 -8.66 -21.12 14.08
C ALA A 226 -9.02 -20.17 15.24
N GLY A 227 -8.02 -19.57 15.88
CA GLY A 227 -8.23 -18.57 16.93
C GLY A 227 -9.04 -17.36 16.46
N LEU A 228 -8.75 -16.85 15.27
CA LEU A 228 -9.50 -15.74 14.67
C LEU A 228 -10.97 -16.10 14.41
N VAL A 229 -11.20 -17.28 13.83
CA VAL A 229 -12.58 -17.76 13.57
C VAL A 229 -13.38 -17.95 14.87
N ILE A 230 -12.72 -18.41 15.94
CA ILE A 230 -13.37 -18.60 17.26
C ILE A 230 -13.70 -17.24 17.90
N MET A 231 -12.81 -16.24 17.76
CA MET A 231 -12.96 -14.94 18.41
C MET A 231 -13.89 -14.00 17.66
N ASP A 232 -13.83 -13.99 16.33
CA ASP A 232 -14.54 -13.03 15.45
C ASP A 232 -15.78 -13.69 14.78
N GLY A 233 -15.98 -14.97 14.97
CA GLY A 233 -17.00 -15.75 14.27
C GLY A 233 -16.58 -16.15 12.85
N PRO A 234 -17.33 -17.10 12.24
CA PRO A 234 -17.14 -17.42 10.83
C PRO A 234 -17.60 -16.23 9.99
N GLY A 235 -16.66 -15.62 9.26
CA GLY A 235 -16.99 -14.62 8.26
C GLY A 235 -17.82 -15.19 7.09
N ALA A 236 -18.06 -14.38 6.06
CA ALA A 236 -18.71 -14.81 4.83
C ALA A 236 -18.06 -16.09 4.25
N PRO A 237 -18.75 -16.91 3.46
CA PRO A 237 -18.34 -18.28 3.10
C PRO A 237 -16.93 -18.45 2.52
N LEU A 238 -16.36 -17.43 1.86
CA LEU A 238 -15.00 -17.46 1.31
C LEU A 238 -13.95 -16.80 2.23
N GLN A 239 -14.37 -16.04 3.23
CA GLN A 239 -13.47 -15.31 4.13
C GLN A 239 -12.68 -16.26 5.03
N THR A 240 -13.30 -17.29 5.57
CA THR A 240 -12.63 -18.29 6.41
C THR A 240 -11.58 -19.10 5.64
N PRO A 241 -11.83 -19.65 4.44
CA PRO A 241 -10.81 -20.29 3.62
C PRO A 241 -9.68 -19.34 3.19
N ALA A 242 -9.97 -18.09 2.83
CA ALA A 242 -8.95 -17.12 2.44
C ALA A 242 -8.06 -16.73 3.63
N ALA A 243 -8.64 -16.44 4.79
CA ALA A 243 -7.92 -16.16 6.02
C ALA A 243 -7.03 -17.35 6.44
N LEU A 244 -7.55 -18.58 6.37
CA LEU A 244 -6.78 -19.79 6.62
C LEU A 244 -5.58 -19.90 5.68
N TRP A 245 -5.79 -19.68 4.38
CA TRP A 245 -4.75 -19.74 3.37
C TRP A 245 -3.63 -18.72 3.62
N VAL A 246 -3.98 -17.46 3.91
CA VAL A 246 -3.03 -16.39 4.24
C VAL A 246 -2.24 -16.74 5.50
N ARG A 247 -2.90 -17.15 6.59
CA ARG A 247 -2.23 -17.51 7.85
C ARG A 247 -1.32 -18.74 7.74
N LEU A 248 -1.70 -19.74 6.94
CA LEU A 248 -0.82 -20.87 6.64
C LEU A 248 0.44 -20.43 5.88
N GLY A 249 0.28 -19.53 4.90
CA GLY A 249 1.38 -18.94 4.13
C GLY A 249 2.34 -18.12 5.00
N GLU A 250 1.80 -17.27 5.85
CA GLU A 250 2.58 -16.46 6.81
C GLU A 250 3.37 -17.35 7.79
N GLY A 251 2.71 -18.35 8.37
CA GLY A 251 3.37 -19.29 9.24
C GLY A 251 4.48 -20.08 8.54
N ALA A 252 4.25 -20.52 7.31
CA ALA A 252 5.27 -21.17 6.50
C ALA A 252 6.46 -20.25 6.24
N SER A 253 6.20 -18.97 5.92
CA SER A 253 7.23 -17.95 5.68
C SER A 253 8.09 -17.70 6.91
N LEU A 254 7.48 -17.61 8.10
CA LEU A 254 8.21 -17.54 9.37
C LEU A 254 9.13 -18.76 9.55
N GLY A 255 8.60 -19.96 9.35
CA GLY A 255 9.36 -21.20 9.45
C GLY A 255 10.51 -21.26 8.45
N ILE A 256 10.34 -20.75 7.24
CA ILE A 256 11.39 -20.68 6.23
C ILE A 256 12.46 -19.67 6.63
N ALA A 257 12.08 -18.50 7.08
CA ALA A 257 12.99 -17.43 7.48
C ALA A 257 13.91 -17.87 8.64
N VAL A 258 13.40 -18.59 9.63
CA VAL A 258 14.17 -19.05 10.78
C VAL A 258 14.69 -20.47 10.63
N GLY A 259 14.27 -21.23 9.64
CA GLY A 259 14.48 -22.69 9.52
C GLY A 259 15.92 -23.11 9.26
N TRP A 260 16.76 -22.20 8.75
CA TRP A 260 18.20 -22.45 8.62
C TRP A 260 18.88 -22.71 9.97
N VAL A 261 18.36 -22.15 11.07
CA VAL A 261 18.87 -22.37 12.44
C VAL A 261 18.68 -23.80 12.89
N PRO A 262 17.45 -24.36 12.99
CA PRO A 262 17.27 -25.77 13.33
C PRO A 262 17.91 -26.70 12.30
N GLY A 263 18.01 -26.29 11.03
CA GLY A 263 18.76 -27.01 10.00
C GLY A 263 20.25 -27.16 10.34
N LEU A 264 20.91 -26.06 10.68
CA LEU A 264 22.32 -26.04 11.09
C LEU A 264 22.55 -26.83 12.37
N LEU A 265 21.69 -26.68 13.37
CA LEU A 265 21.77 -27.41 14.61
C LEU A 265 21.60 -28.95 14.41
N ALA A 266 20.70 -29.35 13.50
CA ALA A 266 20.54 -30.74 13.11
C ALA A 266 21.78 -31.31 12.41
N LEU A 267 22.39 -30.52 11.50
CA LEU A 267 23.66 -30.85 10.84
C LEU A 267 24.80 -31.07 11.87
N LEU A 268 24.94 -30.13 12.80
CA LEU A 268 25.94 -30.24 13.88
C LEU A 268 25.71 -31.45 14.79
N ALA A 269 24.45 -31.77 15.06
CA ALA A 269 24.08 -32.95 15.83
C ALA A 269 24.52 -34.27 15.15
N THR A 270 24.42 -34.34 13.80
CA THR A 270 24.86 -35.55 13.06
C THR A 270 26.37 -35.74 13.05
N ARG A 271 27.14 -34.64 13.13
CA ARG A 271 28.63 -34.71 13.20
C ARG A 271 29.18 -35.07 14.57
N GLY A 272 28.32 -35.38 15.52
CA GLY A 272 28.74 -35.70 16.89
C GLY A 272 29.27 -34.54 17.73
N THR A 273 29.33 -33.34 17.14
CA THR A 273 29.80 -32.13 17.82
C THR A 273 28.84 -31.63 18.91
N LEU A 274 27.55 -31.97 18.83
CA LEU A 274 26.54 -31.68 19.83
C LEU A 274 26.25 -32.91 20.78
N GLY A 275 26.73 -34.09 20.44
CA GLY A 275 26.42 -35.33 21.20
C GLY A 275 27.14 -35.49 22.51
N ARG A 276 28.31 -34.93 22.70
CA ARG A 276 29.12 -35.04 23.92
C ARG A 276 28.99 -33.86 24.90
N PRO A 277 28.90 -32.58 24.47
CA PRO A 277 28.79 -31.48 25.43
C PRO A 277 27.37 -31.25 25.98
N VAL A 278 26.30 -31.69 25.31
CA VAL A 278 24.92 -31.57 25.84
C VAL A 278 24.69 -32.50 27.08
N ARG A 279 25.52 -33.50 27.29
CA ARG A 279 25.55 -34.31 28.55
C ARG A 279 26.27 -33.63 29.71
N ARG A 280 27.05 -32.57 29.44
CA ARG A 280 27.74 -31.77 30.47
C ARG A 280 27.48 -30.28 30.14
N ALA A 281 26.33 -29.84 30.58
CA ALA A 281 25.86 -28.51 30.64
C ALA A 281 26.92 -27.41 30.47
N VAL A 282 27.15 -26.89 29.34
CA VAL A 282 27.42 -25.49 28.97
C VAL A 282 27.70 -25.49 27.47
N PRO A 283 26.99 -24.70 26.64
CA PRO A 283 27.42 -24.52 25.28
C PRO A 283 28.81 -23.92 25.30
N SER A 284 29.71 -24.43 24.44
CA SER A 284 31.02 -23.81 24.27
C SER A 284 30.83 -22.32 23.99
N THR A 285 31.61 -21.47 24.60
CA THR A 285 31.58 -20.03 24.43
C THR A 285 31.53 -19.65 22.96
N ALA A 286 32.16 -20.44 22.07
CA ALA A 286 32.12 -20.27 20.62
C ALA A 286 30.70 -20.45 20.03
N LEU A 287 29.90 -21.42 20.46
CA LEU A 287 28.53 -21.63 19.99
C LEU A 287 27.62 -20.51 20.50
N LEU A 288 27.80 -20.14 21.78
CA LEU A 288 27.09 -19.00 22.36
C LEU A 288 27.47 -17.67 21.64
N THR A 289 28.73 -17.50 21.32
CA THR A 289 29.23 -16.35 20.58
C THR A 289 28.65 -16.32 19.16
N VAL A 290 28.60 -17.44 18.44
CA VAL A 290 27.98 -17.51 17.10
C VAL A 290 26.49 -17.21 17.17
N ILE A 291 25.79 -17.75 18.18
CA ILE A 291 24.36 -17.47 18.39
C ILE A 291 24.16 -15.98 18.74
N VAL A 292 24.95 -15.43 19.65
CA VAL A 292 24.88 -14.01 20.05
C VAL A 292 25.28 -13.12 18.89
N VAL A 293 26.33 -13.43 18.13
CA VAL A 293 26.71 -12.67 16.93
C VAL A 293 25.65 -12.76 15.87
N ALA A 294 25.02 -13.92 15.64
CA ALA A 294 23.90 -14.04 14.71
C ALA A 294 22.67 -13.24 15.19
N VAL A 295 22.34 -13.29 16.47
CA VAL A 295 21.26 -12.51 17.08
C VAL A 295 21.56 -11.01 17.03
N VAL A 296 22.79 -10.60 17.34
CA VAL A 296 23.23 -9.20 17.26
C VAL A 296 23.31 -8.73 15.82
N ALA A 297 23.78 -9.54 14.89
CA ALA A 297 23.80 -9.23 13.47
C ALA A 297 22.38 -9.09 12.89
N VAL A 298 21.49 -10.00 13.28
CA VAL A 298 20.07 -9.92 12.94
C VAL A 298 19.43 -8.70 13.60
N ALA A 299 19.64 -8.48 14.89
CA ALA A 299 19.14 -7.28 15.59
C ALA A 299 19.74 -5.98 15.03
N ALA A 300 21.02 -5.95 14.66
CA ALA A 300 21.66 -4.80 14.03
C ALA A 300 21.17 -4.57 12.58
N ALA A 301 20.86 -5.64 11.86
CA ALA A 301 20.27 -5.55 10.52
C ALA A 301 18.81 -5.04 10.59
N PHE A 302 18.14 -5.23 11.72
CA PHE A 302 16.79 -4.73 12.00
C PHE A 302 16.77 -3.41 12.78
N ALA A 303 17.84 -3.01 13.41
CA ALA A 303 18.05 -1.66 13.88
C ALA A 303 18.37 -0.81 12.65
N GLY A 304 17.31 -0.35 11.97
CA GLY A 304 17.46 0.73 11.00
C GLY A 304 18.23 1.90 11.64
N PRO A 305 18.87 2.77 10.87
CA PRO A 305 19.55 3.93 11.44
C PRO A 305 18.57 4.65 12.37
N GLU A 306 18.97 4.82 13.62
CA GLU A 306 18.22 5.64 14.57
C GLU A 306 17.89 6.94 13.86
N SER A 307 16.61 7.31 13.89
CA SER A 307 16.15 8.58 13.36
C SER A 307 17.04 9.65 13.98
N ALA A 308 17.81 10.35 13.16
CA ALA A 308 18.59 11.47 13.60
C ALA A 308 17.69 12.39 14.44
N PRO A 309 18.14 12.92 15.58
CA PRO A 309 17.33 13.78 16.40
C PRO A 309 16.77 14.91 15.53
N ALA A 310 15.46 15.07 15.54
CA ALA A 310 14.77 16.08 14.76
C ALA A 310 15.47 17.42 14.94
N ALA A 311 15.92 18.00 13.85
CA ALA A 311 16.51 19.33 13.84
C ALA A 311 15.55 20.27 14.56
N ARG A 312 16.03 21.02 15.53
CA ARG A 312 15.24 22.04 16.22
C ARG A 312 14.69 22.99 15.17
N VAL A 313 13.36 22.99 15.04
CA VAL A 313 12.63 24.00 14.26
C VAL A 313 13.01 25.37 14.84
N PRO A 314 13.49 26.32 14.06
CA PRO A 314 13.69 27.68 14.54
C PRO A 314 12.36 28.23 15.08
N ALA A 315 12.40 28.92 16.18
CA ALA A 315 11.24 29.58 16.75
C ALA A 315 10.61 30.51 15.70
N ALA A 316 9.31 30.34 15.47
CA ALA A 316 8.56 31.15 14.52
C ALA A 316 8.67 32.64 14.88
N ALA A 317 8.95 33.44 13.87
CA ALA A 317 8.90 34.90 13.96
C ALA A 317 7.51 35.36 14.39
N GLU A 318 7.42 36.42 15.16
CA GLU A 318 6.16 36.98 15.62
C GLU A 318 5.23 37.35 14.44
N PRO A 319 3.95 37.03 14.52
CA PRO A 319 3.03 37.27 13.42
C PRO A 319 2.69 38.76 13.30
N VAL A 320 2.98 39.32 12.15
CA VAL A 320 2.46 40.63 11.74
C VAL A 320 0.98 40.45 11.36
N ALA A 321 0.09 41.19 12.00
CA ALA A 321 -1.33 41.18 11.67
C ALA A 321 -1.55 41.82 10.28
N ALA A 322 -1.82 40.98 9.27
CA ALA A 322 -2.26 41.44 7.96
C ALA A 322 -3.76 41.25 7.80
N ASP A 323 -4.39 42.22 7.20
CA ASP A 323 -5.79 42.16 6.74
C ASP A 323 -5.86 41.11 5.63
N ARG A 324 -6.59 39.98 5.90
CA ARG A 324 -6.48 38.77 5.08
C ARG A 324 -7.72 38.55 4.24
N GLY A 325 -7.65 39.10 3.05
CA GLY A 325 -8.36 38.57 1.90
C GLY A 325 -7.88 37.13 1.57
N THR A 326 -8.48 36.46 0.64
CA THR A 326 -8.35 35.08 0.17
C THR A 326 -6.94 34.53 -0.10
N GLU A 327 -5.90 35.06 0.50
CA GLU A 327 -4.53 34.62 0.25
C GLU A 327 -4.22 33.31 0.99
N LEU A 328 -3.94 32.25 0.19
CA LEU A 328 -3.59 30.93 0.72
C LEU A 328 -2.15 30.95 1.25
N SER A 329 -1.96 30.43 2.45
CA SER A 329 -0.65 30.32 3.09
C SER A 329 0.09 29.06 2.63
N PRO A 330 1.42 29.07 2.43
CA PRO A 330 2.17 27.88 2.08
C PRO A 330 2.01 26.78 3.12
N LEU A 331 1.88 25.55 2.66
CA LEU A 331 1.73 24.38 3.52
C LEU A 331 3.07 23.69 3.77
N ARG A 332 3.17 23.10 4.97
CA ARG A 332 4.32 22.33 5.43
C ARG A 332 3.82 21.14 6.26
N VAL A 333 4.74 20.24 6.60
CA VAL A 333 4.45 19.05 7.39
C VAL A 333 5.08 19.17 8.79
N VAL A 334 4.34 18.76 9.80
CA VAL A 334 4.86 18.47 11.14
C VAL A 334 4.80 16.98 11.34
N ARG A 335 5.94 16.36 11.56
CA ARG A 335 6.10 14.91 11.76
C ARG A 335 6.04 14.52 13.24
N GLY A 336 6.01 13.24 13.55
CA GLY A 336 6.13 12.69 14.90
C GLY A 336 4.84 12.04 15.42
N ALA A 337 4.63 12.06 16.74
CA ALA A 337 3.51 11.35 17.38
C ALA A 337 2.09 11.85 16.97
N ARG A 338 1.99 13.08 16.51
CA ARG A 338 0.76 13.68 15.96
C ARG A 338 1.09 14.39 14.65
N PRO A 339 1.35 13.62 13.59
CA PRO A 339 1.73 14.17 12.32
C PRO A 339 0.56 14.93 11.69
N ARG A 340 0.84 16.07 11.05
CA ARG A 340 -0.19 16.96 10.51
C ARG A 340 0.36 17.89 9.45
N ILE A 341 -0.51 18.36 8.58
CA ILE A 341 -0.23 19.46 7.64
C ILE A 341 -0.46 20.78 8.38
N VAL A 342 0.43 21.72 8.21
CA VAL A 342 0.34 23.06 8.81
C VAL A 342 0.61 24.14 7.77
N ASP A 343 0.08 25.33 8.00
CA ASP A 343 0.43 26.51 7.22
C ASP A 343 1.65 27.26 7.80
N ALA A 344 2.02 28.38 7.18
CA ALA A 344 3.16 29.18 7.60
C ALA A 344 3.01 29.76 9.00
N GLU A 345 1.78 29.89 9.51
CA GLU A 345 1.46 30.34 10.86
C GLU A 345 1.48 29.19 11.88
N GLY A 346 1.77 27.97 11.45
CA GLY A 346 1.79 26.77 12.29
C GLY A 346 0.41 26.28 12.70
N ARG A 347 -0.66 26.72 12.01
CA ARG A 347 -2.01 26.22 12.22
C ARG A 347 -2.15 24.85 11.54
N GLN A 348 -2.80 23.90 12.20
CA GLN A 348 -3.15 22.64 11.56
C GLN A 348 -4.24 22.88 10.52
N VAL A 349 -3.96 22.47 9.28
CA VAL A 349 -4.87 22.60 8.14
C VAL A 349 -5.44 21.23 7.80
N LEU A 350 -6.77 21.12 7.70
CA LEU A 350 -7.42 19.93 7.16
C LEU A 350 -7.77 20.20 5.69
N LEU A 351 -7.15 19.47 4.80
CA LEU A 351 -7.42 19.53 3.36
C LEU A 351 -8.60 18.61 3.04
N ARG A 352 -9.79 19.18 2.83
CA ARG A 352 -11.00 18.48 2.42
C ARG A 352 -11.46 18.96 1.07
N GLY A 353 -11.58 18.05 0.12
CA GLY A 353 -11.87 18.43 -1.25
C GLY A 353 -12.34 17.29 -2.13
N VAL A 354 -12.08 17.49 -3.41
CA VAL A 354 -12.52 16.61 -4.49
C VAL A 354 -11.40 16.39 -5.49
N ASN A 355 -11.46 15.27 -6.18
CA ASN A 355 -10.67 15.01 -7.38
C ASN A 355 -11.30 15.71 -8.58
N VAL A 356 -10.45 16.27 -9.44
CA VAL A 356 -10.81 16.95 -10.68
C VAL A 356 -10.04 16.29 -11.82
N ASN A 357 -10.73 15.51 -12.63
CA ASN A 357 -10.16 14.69 -13.70
C ASN A 357 -10.42 15.23 -15.12
N GLN A 358 -10.90 16.47 -15.25
CA GLN A 358 -11.32 17.05 -16.54
C GLN A 358 -10.15 17.38 -17.47
N LEU A 359 -8.92 17.42 -16.95
CA LEU A 359 -7.70 17.59 -17.75
C LEU A 359 -7.00 16.26 -18.08
N VAL A 360 -7.53 15.14 -17.59
CA VAL A 360 -6.98 13.80 -17.86
C VAL A 360 -7.28 13.40 -19.32
N ASP A 361 -6.33 12.73 -19.96
CA ASP A 361 -6.41 12.27 -21.36
C ASP A 361 -7.05 10.88 -21.45
N PHE A 362 -8.31 10.80 -21.03
CA PHE A 362 -9.03 9.54 -21.08
C PHE A 362 -9.25 9.04 -22.51
N TYR A 363 -9.14 7.74 -22.70
CA TYR A 363 -9.58 7.09 -23.92
C TYR A 363 -11.06 7.40 -24.21
N ALA A 364 -11.35 7.82 -25.43
CA ALA A 364 -12.69 8.13 -25.87
C ALA A 364 -13.23 7.04 -26.81
N PRO A 365 -13.88 5.98 -26.29
CA PRO A 365 -14.36 4.86 -27.08
C PRO A 365 -15.47 5.25 -28.08
N ARG A 366 -16.12 6.40 -27.85
CA ARG A 366 -17.15 6.97 -28.73
C ARG A 366 -16.69 8.34 -29.24
N PRO A 367 -16.36 8.49 -30.54
CA PRO A 367 -15.77 9.74 -31.07
C PRO A 367 -16.62 10.99 -30.87
N HIS A 368 -17.92 10.83 -30.66
CA HIS A 368 -18.88 11.93 -30.50
C HIS A 368 -19.29 12.20 -29.05
N VAL A 369 -18.79 11.42 -28.12
CA VAL A 369 -19.06 11.57 -26.69
C VAL A 369 -17.75 11.92 -26.00
N PRO A 370 -17.62 13.14 -25.47
CA PRO A 370 -16.37 13.53 -24.83
C PRO A 370 -16.10 12.67 -23.58
N ALA A 371 -14.87 12.27 -23.41
CA ALA A 371 -14.45 11.51 -22.23
C ALA A 371 -14.42 12.37 -20.96
N THR A 372 -14.33 13.69 -21.10
CA THR A 372 -14.36 14.62 -19.98
C THR A 372 -15.34 15.78 -20.24
N VAL A 373 -15.97 16.30 -19.19
CA VAL A 373 -16.75 17.54 -19.24
C VAL A 373 -15.80 18.72 -19.07
N PRO A 374 -15.93 19.82 -19.87
CA PRO A 374 -15.05 20.97 -19.73
C PRO A 374 -15.00 21.52 -18.31
N LEU A 375 -13.81 21.80 -17.83
CA LEU A 375 -13.58 22.47 -16.55
C LEU A 375 -13.76 23.97 -16.71
N THR A 376 -14.47 24.60 -15.78
CA THR A 376 -14.78 26.03 -15.79
C THR A 376 -14.47 26.67 -14.43
N GLU A 377 -14.36 27.99 -14.39
CA GLU A 377 -14.19 28.72 -13.11
C GLU A 377 -15.37 28.53 -12.16
N ASP A 378 -16.58 28.37 -12.70
CA ASP A 378 -17.79 28.12 -11.91
C ASP A 378 -17.71 26.79 -11.10
N ASP A 379 -16.98 25.82 -11.61
CA ASP A 379 -16.72 24.58 -10.85
C ASP A 379 -16.00 24.86 -9.52
N PHE A 380 -15.00 25.72 -9.56
CA PHE A 380 -14.22 26.09 -8.36
C PHE A 380 -15.04 26.98 -7.42
N ALA A 381 -15.88 27.87 -7.95
CA ALA A 381 -16.83 28.63 -7.14
C ALA A 381 -17.79 27.71 -6.39
N GLN A 382 -18.39 26.74 -7.07
CA GLN A 382 -19.29 25.76 -6.46
C GLN A 382 -18.57 24.85 -5.43
N MET A 383 -17.31 24.48 -5.66
CA MET A 383 -16.50 23.76 -4.65
C MET A 383 -16.32 24.61 -3.39
N ALA A 384 -16.01 25.89 -3.56
CA ALA A 384 -15.87 26.83 -2.44
C ALA A 384 -17.20 27.05 -1.68
N GLU A 385 -18.35 27.11 -2.39
CA GLU A 385 -19.68 27.15 -1.79
C GLU A 385 -20.00 25.93 -0.93
N LEU A 386 -19.45 24.76 -1.27
CA LEU A 386 -19.53 23.55 -0.45
C LEU A 386 -18.54 23.58 0.73
N GLY A 387 -17.73 24.64 0.85
CA GLY A 387 -16.73 24.78 1.91
C GLY A 387 -15.46 23.99 1.70
N LEU A 388 -15.29 23.34 0.55
CA LEU A 388 -14.06 22.64 0.22
C LEU A 388 -12.87 23.59 0.18
N ASN A 389 -11.67 23.11 0.44
CA ASN A 389 -10.45 23.91 0.46
C ASN A 389 -9.28 23.34 -0.32
N VAL A 390 -9.47 22.21 -1.01
CA VAL A 390 -8.44 21.61 -1.87
C VAL A 390 -9.09 20.94 -3.09
N VAL A 391 -8.38 20.96 -4.20
CA VAL A 391 -8.63 20.10 -5.36
C VAL A 391 -7.40 19.23 -5.61
N ARG A 392 -7.59 17.94 -5.85
CA ARG A 392 -6.58 17.08 -6.44
C ARG A 392 -6.82 17.11 -7.95
N LEU A 393 -5.92 17.78 -8.65
CA LEU A 393 -6.05 18.06 -10.09
C LEU A 393 -5.27 17.02 -10.88
N GLY A 394 -5.98 16.07 -11.47
CA GLY A 394 -5.41 15.08 -12.38
C GLY A 394 -4.95 15.72 -13.68
N VAL A 395 -3.71 15.45 -14.06
CA VAL A 395 -3.09 15.86 -15.32
C VAL A 395 -2.42 14.67 -15.99
N SER A 396 -2.40 14.63 -17.32
CA SER A 396 -1.85 13.49 -18.06
C SER A 396 -0.44 13.73 -18.57
N TRP A 397 0.46 12.80 -18.31
CA TRP A 397 1.80 12.82 -18.89
C TRP A 397 1.77 12.79 -20.42
N SER A 398 0.85 12.02 -21.03
CA SER A 398 0.63 11.99 -22.48
C SER A 398 0.37 13.37 -23.10
N ARG A 399 -0.36 14.22 -22.38
CA ARG A 399 -0.69 15.59 -22.80
C ARG A 399 0.43 16.58 -22.48
N ILE A 400 1.11 16.42 -21.36
CA ILE A 400 2.26 17.26 -20.98
C ILE A 400 3.42 17.07 -21.96
N GLU A 401 3.75 15.82 -22.29
CA GLU A 401 4.92 15.45 -23.08
C GLU A 401 4.53 14.48 -24.22
N PRO A 402 3.83 14.96 -25.28
CA PRO A 402 3.38 14.12 -26.38
C PRO A 402 4.51 13.50 -27.22
N GLY A 403 5.71 14.02 -27.10
CA GLY A 403 6.94 13.43 -27.66
C GLY A 403 8.11 13.68 -26.74
N PRO A 404 9.13 12.79 -26.72
CA PRO A 404 10.25 12.88 -25.77
C PRO A 404 10.90 14.26 -25.78
N GLY A 405 10.89 14.96 -24.65
CA GLY A 405 11.46 16.30 -24.48
C GLY A 405 10.65 17.45 -25.08
N ARG A 406 9.48 17.19 -25.59
CA ARG A 406 8.59 18.23 -26.14
C ARG A 406 7.38 18.42 -25.23
N TYR A 407 7.33 19.56 -24.54
CA TYR A 407 6.21 19.92 -23.69
C TYR A 407 5.15 20.68 -24.49
N ASP A 408 3.86 20.37 -24.24
CA ASP A 408 2.73 21.07 -24.84
C ASP A 408 2.36 22.29 -23.98
N GLU A 409 2.84 23.46 -24.38
CA GLU A 409 2.53 24.72 -23.70
C GLU A 409 1.03 25.07 -23.76
N GLY A 410 0.29 24.57 -24.73
CA GLY A 410 -1.17 24.75 -24.80
C GLY A 410 -1.87 24.02 -23.65
N TYR A 411 -1.45 22.80 -23.38
CA TYR A 411 -1.97 22.02 -22.28
C TYR A 411 -1.48 22.54 -20.91
N LEU A 412 -0.21 22.92 -20.82
CA LEU A 412 0.34 23.52 -19.59
C LEU A 412 -0.41 24.80 -19.20
N ARG A 413 -0.83 25.64 -20.17
CA ARG A 413 -1.70 26.81 -19.88
C ARG A 413 -3.09 26.42 -19.34
N GLN A 414 -3.64 25.26 -19.70
CA GLN A 414 -4.89 24.77 -19.10
C GLN A 414 -4.69 24.42 -17.62
N ILE A 415 -3.54 23.83 -17.28
CA ILE A 415 -3.17 23.57 -15.89
C ILE A 415 -2.99 24.87 -15.11
N ASP A 416 -2.25 25.86 -15.66
CA ASP A 416 -2.11 27.20 -15.05
C ASP A 416 -3.47 27.84 -14.76
N GLN A 417 -4.38 27.74 -15.73
CA GLN A 417 -5.72 28.32 -15.61
C GLN A 417 -6.53 27.66 -14.51
N ALA A 418 -6.47 26.33 -14.38
CA ALA A 418 -7.17 25.59 -13.33
C ALA A 418 -6.61 25.94 -11.94
N VAL A 419 -5.28 25.99 -11.79
CA VAL A 419 -4.61 26.44 -10.55
C VAL A 419 -5.00 27.88 -10.20
N ALA A 420 -5.06 28.77 -11.19
CA ALA A 420 -5.47 30.16 -10.98
C ALA A 420 -6.94 30.28 -10.55
N TRP A 421 -7.84 29.46 -11.11
CA TRP A 421 -9.24 29.40 -10.68
C TRP A 421 -9.35 28.89 -9.24
N ALA A 422 -8.69 27.77 -8.90
CA ALA A 422 -8.64 27.25 -7.54
C ALA A 422 -8.19 28.31 -6.54
N LYS A 423 -7.08 28.99 -6.84
CA LYS A 423 -6.52 30.06 -6.00
C LYS A 423 -7.50 31.21 -5.76
N ARG A 424 -8.19 31.70 -6.82
CA ARG A 424 -9.18 32.78 -6.69
C ARG A 424 -10.34 32.43 -5.76
N HIS A 425 -10.71 31.15 -5.71
CA HIS A 425 -11.78 30.66 -4.85
C HIS A 425 -11.28 30.09 -3.51
N GLY A 426 -10.00 30.33 -3.15
CA GLY A 426 -9.44 29.92 -1.85
C GLY A 426 -9.29 28.42 -1.69
N LEU A 427 -9.03 27.71 -2.78
CA LEU A 427 -8.76 26.27 -2.84
C LEU A 427 -7.28 26.02 -3.08
N TYR A 428 -6.67 25.15 -2.30
CA TYR A 428 -5.36 24.59 -2.61
C TYR A 428 -5.46 23.63 -3.80
N THR A 429 -4.34 23.44 -4.50
CA THR A 429 -4.21 22.44 -5.57
C THR A 429 -3.14 21.41 -5.21
N VAL A 430 -3.46 20.13 -5.27
CA VAL A 430 -2.51 19.03 -5.37
C VAL A 430 -2.45 18.64 -6.84
N LEU A 431 -1.27 18.77 -7.47
CA LEU A 431 -1.08 18.34 -8.85
C LEU A 431 -0.78 16.84 -8.86
N ASP A 432 -1.55 16.09 -9.60
CA ASP A 432 -1.48 14.64 -9.71
C ASP A 432 -1.19 14.23 -11.16
N VAL A 433 -0.09 13.52 -11.41
CA VAL A 433 0.10 12.85 -12.71
C VAL A 433 -0.72 11.58 -12.72
N HIS A 434 -1.90 11.71 -13.31
CA HIS A 434 -2.91 10.67 -13.30
C HIS A 434 -2.67 9.61 -14.37
N GLN A 435 -2.92 8.37 -14.01
CA GLN A 435 -2.96 7.21 -14.87
C GLN A 435 -3.83 6.12 -14.23
N ASP A 436 -4.49 5.32 -15.07
CA ASP A 436 -5.34 4.22 -14.61
C ASP A 436 -5.07 2.89 -15.33
N GLY A 437 -4.34 2.91 -16.41
CA GLY A 437 -3.99 1.74 -17.21
C GLY A 437 -2.67 1.89 -17.93
N TRP A 438 -1.76 2.68 -17.39
CA TRP A 438 -0.50 3.10 -17.97
C TRP A 438 -0.65 3.93 -19.24
N SER A 439 -1.51 3.57 -20.17
CA SER A 439 -1.72 4.30 -21.41
C SER A 439 -3.19 4.32 -21.84
N ASN A 440 -3.58 5.34 -22.61
CA ASN A 440 -4.94 5.48 -23.10
C ASN A 440 -5.27 4.64 -24.36
N ALA A 441 -4.34 3.85 -24.89
CA ALA A 441 -4.61 2.99 -26.03
C ALA A 441 -5.41 1.75 -25.61
N PRO A 442 -6.51 1.41 -26.29
CA PRO A 442 -7.27 0.18 -26.02
C PRO A 442 -6.56 -1.06 -26.55
N THR A 443 -7.08 -2.23 -26.18
CA THR A 443 -6.72 -3.48 -26.83
C THR A 443 -7.07 -3.39 -28.34
N PRO A 444 -6.16 -3.76 -29.25
CA PRO A 444 -6.43 -3.76 -30.69
C PRO A 444 -7.65 -4.61 -31.05
N ASP A 445 -8.43 -4.17 -32.03
CA ASP A 445 -9.58 -4.90 -32.55
C ASP A 445 -9.18 -6.31 -32.99
N GLY A 446 -9.98 -7.30 -32.64
CA GLY A 446 -9.73 -8.70 -32.98
C GLY A 446 -8.66 -9.39 -32.15
N ALA A 447 -8.07 -8.76 -31.16
CA ALA A 447 -7.18 -9.43 -30.22
C ALA A 447 -7.93 -10.49 -29.40
N SER A 448 -7.35 -11.69 -29.29
CA SER A 448 -7.92 -12.75 -28.45
C SER A 448 -7.36 -12.67 -27.04
N CYS A 449 -8.24 -12.69 -26.06
CA CYS A 449 -7.85 -12.72 -24.66
C CYS A 449 -7.93 -14.15 -24.09
N PRO A 450 -6.98 -14.52 -23.20
CA PRO A 450 -7.03 -15.80 -22.50
C PRO A 450 -8.33 -15.98 -21.71
N LEU A 451 -8.70 -17.25 -21.47
CA LEU A 451 -9.89 -17.58 -20.69
C LEU A 451 -9.86 -16.91 -19.30
N GLY A 452 -10.94 -16.25 -18.95
CA GLY A 452 -11.05 -15.51 -17.68
C GLY A 452 -10.52 -14.06 -17.72
N THR A 453 -10.12 -13.60 -18.90
CA THR A 453 -9.75 -12.20 -19.13
C THR A 453 -10.58 -11.59 -20.27
N SER A 454 -10.63 -10.27 -20.32
CA SER A 454 -11.33 -9.52 -21.37
C SER A 454 -10.41 -8.47 -21.99
N PRO A 455 -10.67 -8.04 -23.24
CA PRO A 455 -9.96 -6.89 -23.78
C PRO A 455 -10.04 -5.70 -22.84
N MET A 456 -8.91 -5.06 -22.62
CA MET A 456 -8.85 -3.84 -21.80
C MET A 456 -9.21 -2.64 -22.67
N ASP A 457 -10.14 -1.83 -22.19
CA ASP A 457 -10.34 -0.49 -22.73
C ASP A 457 -9.14 0.39 -22.38
N GLY A 458 -8.87 1.40 -23.19
CA GLY A 458 -7.88 2.40 -22.82
C GLY A 458 -8.47 3.34 -21.76
N TYR A 459 -7.61 3.79 -20.83
CA TYR A 459 -8.03 4.75 -19.82
C TYR A 459 -7.33 6.10 -20.02
N ASP A 460 -6.12 6.27 -19.48
CA ASP A 460 -5.30 7.48 -19.53
C ASP A 460 -3.85 7.13 -19.17
N GLY A 461 -2.96 8.10 -19.09
CA GLY A 461 -1.66 7.93 -18.48
C GLY A 461 -0.46 8.33 -19.33
N ALA A 462 0.48 7.40 -19.50
CA ALA A 462 1.74 7.62 -20.17
C ALA A 462 1.56 7.78 -21.69
N PRO A 463 2.39 8.59 -22.35
CA PRO A 463 2.38 8.69 -23.81
C PRO A 463 2.81 7.37 -24.47
N ALA A 464 2.35 7.15 -25.70
CA ALA A 464 2.63 5.92 -26.44
C ALA A 464 4.14 5.60 -26.55
N TRP A 465 4.99 6.62 -26.74
CA TRP A 465 6.44 6.43 -26.80
C TRP A 465 7.05 5.92 -25.48
N ALA A 466 6.41 6.20 -24.32
CA ALA A 466 6.81 5.75 -23.00
C ALA A 466 6.21 4.38 -22.63
N THR A 467 5.25 3.89 -23.38
CA THR A 467 4.59 2.60 -23.13
C THR A 467 5.43 1.45 -23.68
N LYS A 468 6.14 0.75 -22.79
CA LYS A 468 7.04 -0.36 -23.13
C LYS A 468 6.42 -1.70 -22.72
N GLY A 469 5.31 -2.07 -23.36
CA GLY A 469 4.56 -3.30 -23.09
C GLY A 469 5.15 -4.57 -23.72
N ASP A 470 6.18 -4.47 -24.57
CA ASP A 470 6.89 -5.60 -25.22
C ASP A 470 5.95 -6.58 -25.96
N GLY A 471 4.79 -6.11 -26.44
CA GLY A 471 3.77 -6.93 -27.08
C GLY A 471 3.07 -7.89 -26.12
N ALA A 472 3.10 -7.64 -24.81
CA ALA A 472 2.26 -8.35 -23.85
C ALA A 472 0.78 -8.04 -24.12
N PRO A 473 -0.16 -8.98 -23.86
CA PRO A 473 -1.55 -8.77 -24.19
C PRO A 473 -2.20 -7.74 -23.25
N ARG A 474 -3.04 -6.87 -23.83
CA ARG A 474 -3.86 -5.92 -23.09
C ARG A 474 -5.19 -6.53 -22.68
N CYS A 475 -5.13 -7.65 -21.99
CA CYS A 475 -6.29 -8.37 -21.49
C CYS A 475 -6.34 -8.25 -19.97
N GLN A 476 -7.38 -7.61 -19.46
CA GLN A 476 -7.55 -7.38 -18.03
C GLN A 476 -8.23 -8.56 -17.34
N PHE A 477 -7.85 -8.79 -16.08
CA PHE A 477 -8.51 -9.76 -15.21
C PHE A 477 -9.61 -9.11 -14.37
N THR A 478 -9.29 -8.07 -13.63
CA THR A 478 -10.20 -7.38 -12.70
C THR A 478 -10.02 -5.87 -12.71
N GLY A 479 -9.61 -5.29 -13.75
CA GLY A 479 -9.45 -3.85 -13.79
C GLY A 479 -8.31 -3.40 -14.67
N ARG A 480 -8.18 -2.13 -14.77
CA ARG A 480 -7.38 -1.40 -15.73
C ARG A 480 -5.87 -1.58 -15.56
N ASP A 481 -5.39 -1.69 -14.32
CA ASP A 481 -3.95 -1.74 -14.02
C ASP A 481 -3.39 -3.16 -13.97
N ILE A 482 -4.24 -4.16 -14.14
CA ILE A 482 -3.91 -5.59 -13.98
C ILE A 482 -3.95 -6.31 -15.33
N SER A 483 -3.54 -5.62 -16.38
CA SER A 483 -3.28 -6.28 -17.66
C SER A 483 -1.81 -6.70 -17.76
N PRO A 484 -1.48 -7.78 -18.47
CA PRO A 484 -0.08 -8.17 -18.68
C PRO A 484 0.77 -7.08 -19.37
N GLU A 485 0.16 -6.27 -20.23
CA GLU A 485 0.87 -5.14 -20.83
C GLU A 485 1.11 -4.02 -19.81
N GLY A 486 0.11 -3.67 -18.99
CA GLY A 486 0.26 -2.67 -17.93
C GLY A 486 1.34 -3.07 -16.93
N ASP A 487 1.30 -4.28 -16.41
CA ASP A 487 2.33 -4.81 -15.50
C ASP A 487 3.72 -4.79 -16.13
N ARG A 488 3.82 -5.11 -17.42
CA ARG A 488 5.08 -5.05 -18.17
C ARG A 488 5.55 -3.61 -18.35
N ALA A 489 4.67 -2.68 -18.68
CA ALA A 489 5.00 -1.28 -18.85
C ALA A 489 5.48 -0.66 -17.52
N PHE A 490 4.80 -0.94 -16.41
CA PHE A 490 5.24 -0.54 -15.07
C PHE A 490 6.60 -1.15 -14.70
N THR A 491 6.82 -2.42 -14.98
CA THR A 491 8.13 -3.06 -14.73
C THR A 491 9.23 -2.36 -15.50
N ASN A 492 9.03 -2.09 -16.79
CA ASN A 492 9.99 -1.38 -17.63
C ASN A 492 10.21 0.08 -17.15
N PHE A 493 9.16 0.75 -16.70
CA PHE A 493 9.26 2.07 -16.08
C PHE A 493 10.08 2.04 -14.78
N TYR A 494 9.82 1.11 -13.87
CA TYR A 494 10.57 1.01 -12.62
C TYR A 494 12.04 0.71 -12.81
N TYR A 495 12.41 -0.03 -13.85
CA TYR A 495 13.81 -0.25 -14.24
C TYR A 495 14.40 0.86 -15.12
N ASP A 496 13.67 1.93 -15.35
CA ASP A 496 14.09 3.07 -16.19
C ASP A 496 14.54 2.64 -17.60
N ARG A 497 13.81 1.70 -18.20
CA ARG A 497 14.12 1.22 -19.53
C ARG A 497 14.06 2.34 -20.55
N ASP A 498 15.10 2.49 -21.34
CA ASP A 498 15.25 3.55 -22.35
C ASP A 498 15.08 4.98 -21.79
N GLY A 499 15.29 5.16 -20.46
CA GLY A 499 15.15 6.45 -19.80
C GLY A 499 13.71 6.92 -19.61
N VAL A 500 12.72 6.03 -19.68
CA VAL A 500 11.29 6.39 -19.55
C VAL A 500 10.97 7.01 -18.19
N GLN A 501 11.52 6.44 -17.11
CA GLN A 501 11.32 7.00 -15.77
C GLN A 501 12.01 8.37 -15.63
N ASP A 502 13.22 8.51 -16.18
CA ASP A 502 13.97 9.78 -16.18
C ASP A 502 13.15 10.90 -16.86
N ARG A 503 12.38 10.58 -17.90
CA ARG A 503 11.51 11.55 -18.56
C ARG A 503 10.41 12.07 -17.65
N LEU A 504 9.71 11.18 -16.94
CA LEU A 504 8.68 11.60 -15.98
C LEU A 504 9.27 12.39 -14.81
N VAL A 505 10.45 12.01 -14.34
CA VAL A 505 11.19 12.79 -13.32
C VAL A 505 11.45 14.22 -13.82
N LYS A 506 11.85 14.40 -15.08
CA LYS A 506 12.06 15.73 -15.68
C LYS A 506 10.76 16.53 -15.87
N VAL A 507 9.66 15.85 -16.16
CA VAL A 507 8.33 16.49 -16.16
C VAL A 507 8.04 17.09 -14.79
N TRP A 508 8.33 16.36 -13.71
CA TRP A 508 8.17 16.88 -12.36
C TRP A 508 9.09 18.06 -12.04
N GLY A 509 10.33 18.04 -12.49
CA GLY A 509 11.23 19.20 -12.39
C GLY A 509 10.67 20.42 -13.10
N MET A 510 10.11 20.25 -14.31
CA MET A 510 9.48 21.33 -15.06
C MET A 510 8.22 21.88 -14.35
N LEU A 511 7.34 21.00 -13.86
CA LEU A 511 6.15 21.40 -13.11
C LEU A 511 6.52 22.11 -11.79
N ALA A 512 7.51 21.60 -11.07
CA ALA A 512 8.02 22.21 -9.84
C ALA A 512 8.63 23.60 -10.12
N GLY A 513 9.34 23.77 -11.21
CA GLY A 513 9.84 25.10 -11.63
C GLY A 513 8.71 26.06 -11.98
N ARG A 514 7.63 25.56 -12.60
CA ARG A 514 6.47 26.37 -13.01
C ARG A 514 5.61 26.83 -11.83
N PHE A 515 5.39 25.97 -10.84
CA PHE A 515 4.50 26.22 -9.69
C PHE A 515 5.25 26.44 -8.37
N GLY A 516 6.56 26.30 -8.34
CA GLY A 516 7.40 26.27 -7.14
C GLY A 516 7.43 27.55 -6.31
N THR A 517 6.75 28.60 -6.74
CA THR A 517 6.57 29.86 -5.98
C THR A 517 5.13 30.08 -5.53
N ASP A 518 4.15 29.32 -6.05
CA ASP A 518 2.73 29.56 -5.78
C ASP A 518 2.27 28.90 -4.47
N PRO A 519 1.90 29.68 -3.44
CA PRO A 519 1.41 29.12 -2.19
C PRO A 519 0.07 28.39 -2.30
N ALA A 520 -0.67 28.58 -3.39
CA ALA A 520 -1.92 27.86 -3.63
C ALA A 520 -1.70 26.41 -4.09
N VAL A 521 -0.51 26.08 -4.58
CA VAL A 521 -0.14 24.68 -4.82
C VAL A 521 0.27 24.07 -3.50
N ALA A 522 -0.53 23.14 -3.00
CA ALA A 522 -0.26 22.40 -1.76
C ALA A 522 0.93 21.45 -1.94
N GLY A 523 1.04 20.84 -3.11
CA GLY A 523 2.11 19.92 -3.42
C GLY A 523 1.88 19.10 -4.69
N PHE A 524 2.68 18.05 -4.81
CA PHE A 524 2.81 17.21 -5.99
C PHE A 524 2.55 15.75 -5.63
N ASP A 525 1.70 15.09 -6.41
CA ASP A 525 1.42 13.66 -6.35
C ASP A 525 2.04 13.00 -7.59
N PRO A 526 3.19 12.34 -7.44
CA PRO A 526 4.04 11.99 -8.59
C PRO A 526 3.45 11.00 -9.58
N LEU A 527 2.57 10.13 -9.12
CA LEU A 527 1.97 9.10 -9.96
C LEU A 527 0.75 8.51 -9.27
N ASN A 528 -0.43 8.72 -9.87
CA ASN A 528 -1.68 8.13 -9.41
C ASN A 528 -1.59 6.60 -9.40
N GLU A 529 -2.02 5.99 -8.32
CA GLU A 529 -2.20 4.54 -8.16
C GLU A 529 -1.14 3.70 -8.88
N PRO A 530 0.13 3.80 -8.48
CA PRO A 530 1.21 3.12 -9.18
C PRO A 530 0.96 1.62 -9.30
N GLY A 531 1.01 1.09 -10.51
CA GLY A 531 0.87 -0.35 -10.74
C GLY A 531 1.97 -1.15 -10.06
N PHE A 532 1.67 -2.37 -9.66
CA PHE A 532 2.62 -3.20 -8.91
C PHE A 532 3.70 -3.85 -9.78
N GLY A 533 3.51 -3.89 -11.11
CA GLY A 533 4.44 -4.52 -12.04
C GLY A 533 4.56 -6.03 -11.87
N GLU A 534 5.37 -6.67 -12.72
CA GLU A 534 5.51 -8.14 -12.75
C GLU A 534 6.32 -8.73 -11.58
N GLN A 535 7.00 -7.90 -10.80
CA GLN A 535 7.92 -8.35 -9.74
C GLN A 535 7.57 -7.81 -8.36
N ALA A 536 6.28 -7.53 -8.12
CA ALA A 536 5.85 -7.15 -6.77
C ALA A 536 6.29 -8.22 -5.74
N PRO A 537 6.66 -7.81 -4.54
CA PRO A 537 6.69 -6.44 -4.00
C PRO A 537 7.98 -5.63 -4.31
N LEU A 538 8.92 -6.20 -5.05
CA LEU A 538 10.15 -5.51 -5.40
C LEU A 538 9.87 -4.22 -6.19
N THR A 539 9.07 -4.33 -7.23
CA THR A 539 8.68 -3.19 -8.08
C THR A 539 7.84 -2.18 -7.32
N SER A 540 6.82 -2.63 -6.59
CA SER A 540 5.85 -1.78 -5.92
C SER A 540 6.36 -1.14 -4.60
N THR A 541 7.50 -1.55 -4.08
CA THR A 541 8.07 -0.97 -2.85
C THR A 541 9.42 -0.32 -3.07
N LEU A 542 10.45 -1.10 -3.40
CA LEU A 542 11.81 -0.56 -3.54
C LEU A 542 11.97 0.30 -4.78
N LEU A 543 11.52 -0.20 -5.94
CA LEU A 543 11.72 0.52 -7.19
C LEU A 543 10.77 1.72 -7.30
N LEU A 544 9.54 1.62 -6.82
CA LEU A 544 8.64 2.76 -6.67
C LEU A 544 9.22 3.79 -5.69
N GLY A 545 9.79 3.35 -4.57
CA GLY A 545 10.47 4.23 -3.63
C GLY A 545 11.66 4.98 -4.25
N ARG A 546 12.46 4.31 -5.08
CA ARG A 546 13.54 4.95 -5.87
C ARG A 546 13.02 5.99 -6.85
N PHE A 547 11.87 5.72 -7.48
CA PHE A 547 11.22 6.71 -8.32
C PHE A 547 10.87 7.97 -7.52
N TYR A 548 10.23 7.82 -6.36
CA TYR A 548 9.92 8.96 -5.48
C TYR A 548 11.17 9.70 -5.00
N ASP A 549 12.26 9.00 -4.70
CA ASP A 549 13.55 9.62 -4.36
C ASP A 549 14.11 10.46 -5.50
N ARG A 550 13.95 10.01 -6.75
CA ARG A 550 14.38 10.75 -7.94
C ARG A 550 13.51 11.99 -8.16
N VAL A 551 12.19 11.82 -8.08
CA VAL A 551 11.24 12.94 -8.21
C VAL A 551 11.50 13.99 -7.14
N LEU A 552 11.64 13.57 -5.88
CA LEU A 552 11.93 14.50 -4.79
C LEU A 552 13.19 15.33 -5.06
N ARG A 553 14.28 14.69 -5.46
CA ARG A 553 15.55 15.42 -5.76
C ARG A 553 15.34 16.44 -6.87
N GLU A 554 14.65 16.07 -7.94
CA GLU A 554 14.40 16.95 -9.07
C GLU A 554 13.47 18.12 -8.70
N VAL A 555 12.39 17.84 -7.97
CA VAL A 555 11.45 18.85 -7.45
C VAL A 555 12.19 19.83 -6.54
N ARG A 556 12.93 19.34 -5.54
CA ARG A 556 13.68 20.20 -4.60
C ARG A 556 14.75 21.06 -5.29
N ALA A 557 15.30 20.59 -6.41
CA ALA A 557 16.26 21.36 -7.20
C ALA A 557 15.59 22.45 -8.04
N ALA A 558 14.32 22.27 -8.43
CA ALA A 558 13.61 23.16 -9.34
C ALA A 558 12.74 24.20 -8.62
N GLU A 559 12.22 23.89 -7.44
CA GLU A 559 11.29 24.78 -6.71
C GLU A 559 12.03 25.83 -5.86
N ALA A 560 11.47 27.02 -5.78
CA ALA A 560 12.02 28.11 -4.95
C ALA A 560 11.61 27.97 -3.47
N ARG A 561 10.58 27.20 -3.18
CA ARG A 561 10.04 26.94 -1.84
C ARG A 561 9.59 25.48 -1.79
N PRO A 562 9.92 24.74 -0.72
CA PRO A 562 9.47 23.36 -0.60
C PRO A 562 7.95 23.24 -0.59
N HIS A 563 7.41 22.39 -1.46
CA HIS A 563 6.02 21.95 -1.48
C HIS A 563 5.93 20.53 -0.93
N ILE A 564 4.75 20.12 -0.52
CA ILE A 564 4.51 18.78 -0.01
C ILE A 564 4.61 17.78 -1.17
N LEU A 565 5.33 16.68 -0.95
CA LEU A 565 5.26 15.52 -1.82
C LEU A 565 4.23 14.54 -1.23
N PHE A 566 3.15 14.31 -1.97
CA PHE A 566 2.14 13.32 -1.65
C PHE A 566 2.56 11.99 -2.27
N VAL A 567 2.83 10.99 -1.42
CA VAL A 567 3.33 9.69 -1.90
C VAL A 567 2.28 8.61 -1.71
N GLU A 568 1.98 7.93 -2.79
CA GLU A 568 1.04 6.83 -2.82
C GLU A 568 1.74 5.47 -2.65
N PRO A 569 1.09 4.48 -2.02
CA PRO A 569 1.46 3.08 -2.18
C PRO A 569 1.02 2.59 -3.57
N SER A 570 1.37 1.34 -3.93
CA SER A 570 0.83 0.77 -5.16
C SER A 570 -0.69 0.62 -5.08
N ILE A 571 -1.34 0.52 -6.26
CA ILE A 571 -2.78 0.25 -6.35
C ILE A 571 -3.18 -1.01 -5.59
N PHE A 572 -2.29 -1.97 -5.47
CA PHE A 572 -2.56 -3.21 -4.75
C PHE A 572 -2.77 -2.97 -3.25
N TRP A 573 -2.03 -2.03 -2.66
CA TRP A 573 -2.26 -1.60 -1.27
C TRP A 573 -3.62 -0.92 -1.12
N SER A 574 -3.96 -0.01 -2.00
CA SER A 574 -5.24 0.70 -1.99
C SER A 574 -6.44 -0.25 -2.06
N GLY A 575 -6.31 -1.33 -2.84
CA GLY A 575 -7.36 -2.34 -2.98
C GLY A 575 -7.43 -3.39 -1.88
N THR A 576 -6.33 -3.67 -1.17
CA THR A 576 -6.25 -4.83 -0.26
C THR A 576 -5.58 -4.54 1.08
N GLY A 577 -4.79 -3.49 1.20
CA GLY A 577 -3.90 -3.25 2.33
C GLY A 577 -2.71 -4.20 2.43
N PHE A 578 -2.46 -5.03 1.41
CA PHE A 578 -1.47 -6.11 1.47
C PHE A 578 -0.09 -5.76 0.92
N ASP A 579 0.07 -4.65 0.24
CA ASP A 579 1.38 -4.24 -0.26
C ASP A 579 2.13 -3.43 0.79
N ALA A 580 3.47 -3.37 0.71
CA ALA A 580 4.25 -2.48 1.54
C ALA A 580 4.28 -1.08 0.93
N ILE A 581 4.39 -0.08 1.78
CA ILE A 581 4.56 1.30 1.34
C ILE A 581 5.93 1.48 0.67
N PRO A 582 6.04 2.38 -0.32
CA PRO A 582 7.30 2.70 -0.98
C PRO A 582 8.36 3.11 0.03
N ARG A 583 9.57 2.57 -0.13
CA ARG A 583 10.70 2.82 0.77
C ARG A 583 11.80 3.58 0.05
N GLY A 584 12.32 4.59 0.70
CA GLY A 584 13.40 5.38 0.15
C GLY A 584 13.73 6.59 1.02
N SER A 585 14.69 7.39 0.59
CA SER A 585 15.12 8.60 1.27
C SER A 585 14.07 9.72 1.26
N HIS A 586 13.10 9.67 0.33
CA HIS A 586 11.97 10.59 0.31
C HIS A 586 11.20 10.60 1.63
N ARG A 587 11.11 9.46 2.32
CA ARG A 587 10.44 9.36 3.63
C ARG A 587 11.13 10.16 4.74
N THR A 588 12.35 10.59 4.55
CA THR A 588 13.09 11.42 5.52
C THR A 588 13.00 12.91 5.21
N ASP A 589 12.49 13.29 4.05
CA ASP A 589 12.21 14.69 3.72
C ASP A 589 11.15 15.27 4.67
N PRO A 590 11.32 16.51 5.14
CA PRO A 590 10.39 17.12 6.10
C PRO A 590 8.97 17.30 5.56
N ASP A 591 8.79 17.47 4.26
CA ASP A 591 7.53 17.83 3.65
C ASP A 591 6.97 16.70 2.75
N VAL A 592 6.76 15.53 3.36
CA VAL A 592 6.13 14.37 2.73
C VAL A 592 4.86 13.97 3.49
N VAL A 593 3.82 13.68 2.74
CA VAL A 593 2.52 13.16 3.20
C VAL A 593 2.31 11.77 2.60
N PHE A 594 1.84 10.83 3.38
CA PHE A 594 1.38 9.54 2.89
C PHE A 594 -0.06 9.70 2.38
N ALA A 595 -0.26 9.47 1.09
CA ALA A 595 -1.50 9.77 0.38
C ALA A 595 -2.18 8.51 -0.20
N PRO A 596 -2.56 7.52 0.62
CA PRO A 596 -3.21 6.32 0.13
C PRO A 596 -4.63 6.63 -0.35
N HIS A 597 -5.14 5.82 -1.28
CA HIS A 597 -6.55 5.81 -1.65
C HIS A 597 -7.32 4.87 -0.73
N LEU A 598 -8.39 5.38 -0.11
CA LEU A 598 -9.13 4.66 0.92
C LEU A 598 -10.52 4.23 0.42
N TYR A 599 -10.52 3.18 -0.38
CA TYR A 599 -11.72 2.60 -0.98
C TYR A 599 -12.29 1.38 -0.24
N GLY A 600 -12.01 1.21 1.04
CA GLY A 600 -12.56 0.11 1.85
C GLY A 600 -14.07 -0.04 1.66
N GLU A 601 -14.56 -1.24 1.34
CA GLU A 601 -15.96 -1.57 1.00
C GLU A 601 -16.49 -0.89 -0.27
N SER A 602 -15.63 -0.52 -1.21
CA SER A 602 -16.00 0.16 -2.45
C SER A 602 -15.44 -0.59 -3.67
N ILE A 603 -14.50 0.00 -4.40
CA ILE A 603 -13.89 -0.58 -5.61
C ILE A 603 -12.63 -1.38 -5.27
N THR A 604 -12.70 -2.25 -4.30
CA THR A 604 -11.58 -3.10 -3.90
C THR A 604 -11.51 -4.37 -4.75
N MET A 605 -10.34 -5.01 -4.78
CA MET A 605 -10.13 -6.25 -5.54
C MET A 605 -11.03 -7.39 -5.05
N ASP A 606 -11.31 -7.46 -3.77
CA ASP A 606 -12.24 -8.41 -3.17
C ASP A 606 -13.68 -8.20 -3.71
N ALA A 607 -14.15 -6.96 -3.82
CA ALA A 607 -15.43 -6.64 -4.43
C ALA A 607 -15.46 -7.04 -5.91
N SER A 608 -14.41 -6.76 -6.66
CA SER A 608 -14.29 -7.12 -8.08
C SER A 608 -14.27 -8.62 -8.32
N LEU A 609 -13.75 -9.40 -7.37
CA LEU A 609 -13.72 -10.87 -7.41
C LEU A 609 -14.96 -11.53 -6.80
N GLY A 610 -15.93 -10.75 -6.31
CA GLY A 610 -17.08 -11.27 -5.57
C GLY A 610 -16.68 -11.95 -4.25
N LEU A 611 -15.54 -11.60 -3.70
CA LEU A 611 -15.06 -12.10 -2.42
C LEU A 611 -15.64 -11.26 -1.27
N PRO A 612 -15.65 -11.80 -0.05
CA PRO A 612 -16.02 -11.02 1.12
C PRO A 612 -15.08 -9.83 1.31
N VAL A 613 -15.64 -8.74 1.84
CA VAL A 613 -14.90 -7.51 2.14
C VAL A 613 -13.70 -7.81 3.04
N MET A 614 -12.49 -7.58 2.54
CA MET A 614 -11.25 -7.79 3.27
C MET A 614 -10.87 -6.57 4.10
N THR A 615 -11.22 -5.39 3.63
CA THR A 615 -10.91 -4.13 4.29
C THR A 615 -12.18 -3.30 4.44
N SER A 616 -12.66 -3.11 5.68
CA SER A 616 -13.75 -2.18 5.98
C SER A 616 -13.26 -0.73 5.92
N VAL A 617 -14.21 0.20 5.85
CA VAL A 617 -13.92 1.65 5.93
C VAL A 617 -13.02 1.95 7.13
N GLU A 618 -13.39 1.47 8.32
CA GLU A 618 -12.63 1.72 9.56
C GLU A 618 -11.24 1.11 9.52
N HIS A 619 -11.14 -0.11 9.00
CA HIS A 619 -9.86 -0.81 8.92
C HIS A 619 -8.89 -0.13 7.95
N GLY A 620 -9.38 0.43 6.84
CA GLY A 620 -8.57 1.22 5.90
C GLY A 620 -7.86 2.39 6.60
N PHE A 621 -8.55 3.13 7.47
CA PHE A 621 -7.93 4.21 8.24
C PHE A 621 -6.88 3.69 9.25
N VAL A 622 -7.14 2.55 9.89
CA VAL A 622 -6.16 1.91 10.79
C VAL A 622 -4.90 1.51 10.03
N LEU A 623 -5.05 0.88 8.86
CA LEU A 623 -3.92 0.49 8.01
C LEU A 623 -3.13 1.72 7.54
N ALA A 624 -3.82 2.77 7.07
CA ALA A 624 -3.20 4.00 6.60
C ALA A 624 -2.37 4.68 7.71
N ARG A 625 -2.94 4.83 8.92
CA ARG A 625 -2.24 5.41 10.06
C ARG A 625 -1.01 4.58 10.46
N ARG A 626 -1.13 3.27 10.45
CA ARG A 626 -0.04 2.35 10.75
C ARG A 626 1.08 2.45 9.70
N ALA A 627 0.72 2.48 8.42
CA ALA A 627 1.68 2.57 7.32
C ALA A 627 2.41 3.93 7.28
N ALA A 628 1.71 5.01 7.58
CA ALA A 628 2.27 6.36 7.58
C ALA A 628 3.32 6.59 8.67
N ARG A 629 3.23 5.90 9.82
CA ARG A 629 4.09 6.12 11.00
C ARG A 629 4.04 7.55 11.50
N ASP A 630 5.13 8.29 11.30
CA ASP A 630 5.34 9.67 11.71
C ASP A 630 4.95 10.69 10.63
N LEU A 631 4.47 10.23 9.47
CA LEU A 631 3.97 11.07 8.39
C LEU A 631 2.48 11.38 8.57
N PRO A 632 2.01 12.57 8.15
CA PRO A 632 0.59 12.81 8.00
C PRO A 632 -0.03 11.86 6.97
N VAL A 633 -1.30 11.53 7.17
CA VAL A 633 -2.13 10.84 6.19
C VAL A 633 -3.09 11.83 5.55
N TRP A 634 -3.21 11.77 4.25
CA TRP A 634 -4.25 12.44 3.49
C TRP A 634 -4.78 11.45 2.44
N SER A 635 -6.08 11.19 2.40
CA SER A 635 -6.63 10.27 1.40
C SER A 635 -6.66 10.94 0.03
N GLY A 636 -5.80 10.50 -0.89
CA GLY A 636 -5.74 11.03 -2.26
C GLY A 636 -7.05 10.83 -2.99
N GLU A 637 -7.69 9.67 -2.78
CA GLU A 637 -9.00 9.33 -3.31
C GLU A 637 -9.83 8.52 -2.33
N TRP A 638 -11.14 8.70 -2.42
CA TRP A 638 -12.15 7.88 -1.77
C TRP A 638 -13.53 8.11 -2.41
N GLY A 639 -14.40 7.13 -2.38
CA GLY A 639 -15.74 7.23 -2.92
C GLY A 639 -16.48 5.90 -2.79
N PHE A 640 -17.79 5.92 -3.00
CA PHE A 640 -18.64 4.74 -2.88
C PHE A 640 -19.66 4.68 -4.01
N TRP A 641 -19.89 3.48 -4.50
CA TRP A 641 -20.86 3.17 -5.55
C TRP A 641 -21.72 1.99 -5.13
N GLY A 642 -22.86 1.81 -5.81
CA GLY A 642 -23.80 0.72 -5.56
C GLY A 642 -25.19 1.23 -5.22
N ASP A 643 -25.94 0.49 -4.37
CA ASP A 643 -27.25 0.91 -3.96
C ASP A 643 -27.21 2.15 -3.05
N GLU A 644 -28.17 3.04 -3.20
CA GLU A 644 -28.20 4.36 -2.56
C GLU A 644 -28.11 4.29 -1.02
N GLY A 645 -28.83 3.35 -0.40
CA GLY A 645 -28.84 3.21 1.06
C GLY A 645 -27.47 2.79 1.61
N SER A 646 -26.84 1.82 0.96
CA SER A 646 -25.49 1.34 1.30
C SER A 646 -24.42 2.41 1.06
N VAL A 647 -24.51 3.17 -0.04
CA VAL A 647 -23.62 4.30 -0.33
C VAL A 647 -23.73 5.35 0.76
N ALA A 648 -24.97 5.75 1.12
CA ALA A 648 -25.21 6.75 2.15
C ALA A 648 -24.65 6.35 3.53
N GLU A 649 -24.75 5.08 3.90
CA GLU A 649 -24.18 4.58 5.16
C GLU A 649 -22.64 4.66 5.13
N ARG A 650 -22.00 4.19 4.05
CA ARG A 650 -20.55 4.21 3.91
C ARG A 650 -19.98 5.62 3.88
N LEU A 651 -20.64 6.56 3.19
CA LEU A 651 -20.28 7.99 3.22
C LEU A 651 -20.26 8.54 4.64
N ARG A 652 -21.31 8.26 5.44
CA ARG A 652 -21.36 8.70 6.84
C ARG A 652 -20.29 8.04 7.70
N ARG A 653 -20.00 6.75 7.48
CA ARG A 653 -18.95 6.03 8.20
C ARG A 653 -17.59 6.62 7.86
N TYR A 654 -17.32 6.88 6.59
CA TYR A 654 -16.07 7.51 6.14
C TYR A 654 -15.90 8.90 6.76
N ALA A 655 -16.92 9.75 6.71
CA ALA A 655 -16.89 11.08 7.31
C ALA A 655 -16.56 11.04 8.81
N ARG A 656 -17.15 10.07 9.56
CA ARG A 656 -16.83 9.87 10.98
C ARG A 656 -15.36 9.43 11.18
N GLN A 657 -14.80 8.62 10.28
CA GLN A 657 -13.39 8.21 10.37
C GLN A 657 -12.43 9.35 10.06
N GLU A 658 -12.73 10.20 9.08
CA GLU A 658 -11.94 11.43 8.84
C GLU A 658 -11.90 12.30 10.09
N ASP A 659 -13.06 12.53 10.73
CA ASP A 659 -13.14 13.32 11.96
C ASP A 659 -12.39 12.66 13.13
N ALA A 660 -12.60 11.38 13.37
CA ALA A 660 -11.98 10.63 14.46
C ALA A 660 -10.45 10.58 14.34
N ASN A 661 -9.93 10.50 13.11
CA ASN A 661 -8.50 10.49 12.82
C ASN A 661 -7.91 11.89 12.58
N VAL A 662 -8.74 12.92 12.50
CA VAL A 662 -8.35 14.32 12.21
C VAL A 662 -7.53 14.38 10.90
N ILE A 663 -8.01 13.74 9.85
CA ILE A 663 -7.40 13.77 8.51
C ILE A 663 -8.40 14.30 7.49
N GLY A 664 -7.90 14.69 6.34
CA GLY A 664 -8.70 15.07 5.20
C GLY A 664 -8.48 14.15 4.01
N GLY A 665 -9.16 14.44 2.92
CA GLY A 665 -9.04 13.69 1.68
C GLY A 665 -9.76 14.37 0.52
N ALA A 666 -9.63 13.79 -0.66
CA ALA A 666 -10.31 14.23 -1.89
C ALA A 666 -11.30 13.16 -2.36
N PHE A 667 -12.57 13.52 -2.40
CA PHE A 667 -13.63 12.64 -2.90
C PHE A 667 -13.48 12.40 -4.40
N TRP A 668 -13.61 11.18 -4.87
CA TRP A 668 -13.68 10.82 -6.26
C TRP A 668 -15.14 10.79 -6.72
N VAL A 669 -15.64 11.67 -7.55
CA VAL A 669 -14.98 12.72 -8.30
C VAL A 669 -15.93 13.93 -8.49
N TRP A 670 -15.41 15.10 -8.82
CA TRP A 670 -16.22 16.31 -8.95
C TRP A 670 -17.24 16.23 -10.10
N LYS A 671 -16.78 15.95 -11.31
CA LYS A 671 -17.61 15.82 -12.52
C LYS A 671 -17.40 14.46 -13.15
N GLN A 672 -18.45 13.94 -13.75
CA GLN A 672 -18.45 12.70 -14.51
C GLN A 672 -18.86 12.97 -15.95
N ALA A 673 -18.07 12.47 -16.90
CA ALA A 673 -18.41 12.48 -18.32
C ALA A 673 -19.03 11.16 -18.76
N CYS A 674 -19.87 11.23 -19.78
CA CYS A 674 -20.57 10.05 -20.31
C CYS A 674 -19.67 9.10 -21.12
N GLY A 675 -18.53 9.61 -21.58
CA GLY A 675 -17.53 8.85 -22.36
C GLY A 675 -16.33 8.40 -21.53
N ASP A 676 -16.33 8.66 -20.22
CA ASP A 676 -15.25 8.28 -19.32
C ASP A 676 -15.26 6.74 -19.12
N PRO A 677 -14.19 6.02 -19.56
CA PRO A 677 -14.16 4.57 -19.49
C PRO A 677 -14.01 4.02 -18.07
N GLN A 678 -13.47 4.79 -17.12
CA GLN A 678 -13.32 4.38 -15.73
C GLN A 678 -14.65 4.08 -15.05
N ASN A 679 -15.63 4.94 -15.32
CA ASN A 679 -16.93 4.89 -14.67
C ASN A 679 -17.97 4.18 -15.53
N GLY A 680 -17.53 3.60 -16.62
CA GLY A 680 -18.37 2.95 -17.62
C GLY A 680 -19.06 3.95 -18.52
N ILE A 681 -19.24 3.57 -19.78
CA ILE A 681 -20.02 4.33 -20.75
C ILE A 681 -21.50 4.10 -20.43
N ALA A 682 -21.97 4.76 -19.41
CA ALA A 682 -23.31 4.56 -18.88
C ALA A 682 -24.26 5.72 -19.23
N ALA A 683 -25.52 5.58 -18.87
CA ALA A 683 -26.51 6.64 -19.04
C ALA A 683 -26.28 7.82 -18.08
N THR A 684 -25.61 7.56 -16.96
CA THR A 684 -25.28 8.53 -15.92
C THR A 684 -23.89 8.26 -15.38
N GLY A 685 -23.17 9.27 -14.98
CA GLY A 685 -21.89 9.15 -14.30
C GLY A 685 -22.04 8.86 -12.80
N ASN A 686 -20.89 8.69 -12.13
CA ASN A 686 -20.79 8.38 -10.69
C ASN A 686 -20.11 9.51 -9.89
N GLY A 687 -19.94 10.69 -10.47
CA GLY A 687 -19.37 11.87 -9.80
C GLY A 687 -20.40 12.62 -8.95
N LEU A 688 -19.94 13.69 -8.30
CA LEU A 688 -20.82 14.58 -7.55
C LEU A 688 -21.73 15.38 -8.48
N ASN A 689 -21.21 15.86 -9.62
CA ASN A 689 -21.96 16.53 -10.66
C ASN A 689 -22.07 15.62 -11.89
N ASN A 690 -23.24 15.11 -12.15
CA ASN A 690 -23.51 14.19 -13.26
C ASN A 690 -24.36 14.84 -14.33
N VAL A 691 -24.29 14.31 -15.53
CA VAL A 691 -25.14 14.67 -16.65
C VAL A 691 -25.91 13.46 -17.15
N ASP A 692 -27.11 13.69 -17.59
CA ASP A 692 -27.87 12.72 -18.40
C ASP A 692 -27.24 12.64 -19.78
N CYS A 693 -26.76 11.49 -20.18
CA CYS A 693 -25.97 11.32 -21.40
C CYS A 693 -26.79 11.44 -22.69
N ALA A 694 -28.09 11.27 -22.62
CA ALA A 694 -28.98 11.43 -23.78
C ALA A 694 -29.36 12.89 -24.04
N THR A 695 -29.50 13.68 -22.99
CA THR A 695 -30.00 15.04 -23.06
C THR A 695 -28.94 16.12 -22.76
N GLY A 696 -27.81 15.74 -22.16
CA GLY A 696 -26.79 16.68 -21.67
C GLY A 696 -27.23 17.49 -20.44
N ARG A 697 -28.41 17.18 -19.87
CA ARG A 697 -28.96 17.89 -18.71
C ARG A 697 -28.19 17.50 -17.43
N HIS A 698 -27.83 18.52 -16.64
CA HIS A 698 -27.28 18.25 -15.29
C HIS A 698 -28.31 17.56 -14.41
N LEU A 699 -27.86 16.54 -13.72
CA LEU A 699 -28.64 15.78 -12.74
C LEU A 699 -28.46 16.42 -11.36
N PRO A 700 -29.45 16.24 -10.45
CA PRO A 700 -29.28 16.61 -9.05
C PRO A 700 -28.05 15.92 -8.45
N ARG A 701 -27.32 16.64 -7.58
CA ARG A 701 -26.23 16.07 -6.82
C ARG A 701 -26.74 15.04 -5.82
N ASP A 702 -25.90 14.05 -5.50
CA ASP A 702 -26.18 13.17 -4.38
C ASP A 702 -26.27 13.97 -3.09
N ALA A 703 -27.46 14.00 -2.50
CA ALA A 703 -27.78 14.82 -1.33
C ALA A 703 -26.97 14.40 -0.08
N VAL A 704 -26.66 13.10 0.07
CA VAL A 704 -25.86 12.60 1.18
C VAL A 704 -24.41 12.95 0.96
N ALA A 705 -23.89 12.78 -0.26
CA ALA A 705 -22.52 13.17 -0.57
C ALA A 705 -22.29 14.68 -0.35
N VAL A 706 -23.21 15.53 -0.82
CA VAL A 706 -23.16 16.98 -0.55
C VAL A 706 -23.10 17.26 0.95
N GLN A 707 -23.93 16.61 1.74
CA GLN A 707 -24.03 16.85 3.17
C GLN A 707 -22.77 16.42 3.94
N GLU A 708 -22.23 15.24 3.61
CA GLU A 708 -21.03 14.72 4.27
C GLU A 708 -19.76 15.44 3.81
N LEU A 709 -19.65 15.82 2.55
CA LEU A 709 -18.51 16.57 2.03
C LEU A 709 -18.48 18.01 2.58
N SER A 710 -19.65 18.65 2.67
CA SER A 710 -19.78 20.05 3.11
C SER A 710 -19.95 20.19 4.62
N ARG A 711 -19.88 19.11 5.43
CA ARG A 711 -20.04 19.19 6.88
C ARG A 711 -19.06 20.17 7.53
N ALA A 712 -19.45 20.74 8.69
CA ALA A 712 -18.62 21.70 9.42
C ALA A 712 -17.25 21.11 9.77
N TYR A 713 -16.17 21.88 9.61
CA TYR A 713 -14.82 21.44 9.94
C TYR A 713 -13.86 22.64 10.14
N PRO A 714 -12.76 22.49 10.90
CA PRO A 714 -11.71 23.49 10.96
C PRO A 714 -10.89 23.50 9.66
N ARG A 715 -10.97 24.58 8.89
CA ARG A 715 -10.08 24.81 7.75
C ARG A 715 -8.64 25.02 8.21
N ALA A 716 -8.49 25.78 9.31
CA ALA A 716 -7.23 25.96 10.01
C ALA A 716 -7.47 26.10 11.52
N ALA A 717 -6.65 25.45 12.33
CA ALA A 717 -6.76 25.51 13.78
C ALA A 717 -5.37 25.67 14.43
N PRO A 718 -5.23 26.54 15.46
CA PRO A 718 -3.95 26.79 16.10
C PRO A 718 -3.46 25.55 16.86
N GLY A 719 -2.18 25.19 16.65
CA GLY A 719 -1.51 24.10 17.34
C GLY A 719 -1.95 22.72 16.89
N VAL A 720 -2.51 21.91 17.79
CA VAL A 720 -2.89 20.52 17.54
C VAL A 720 -4.37 20.31 17.82
N ILE A 721 -5.11 19.81 16.83
CA ILE A 721 -6.46 19.33 17.04
C ILE A 721 -6.39 18.00 17.79
N THR A 722 -7.10 17.88 18.90
CA THR A 722 -7.11 16.68 19.74
C THR A 722 -8.38 15.84 19.58
N SER A 723 -9.48 16.46 19.13
CA SER A 723 -10.72 15.77 18.81
C SER A 723 -11.54 16.63 17.84
N LEU A 724 -12.17 15.97 16.91
CA LEU A 724 -13.12 16.56 15.97
C LEU A 724 -14.33 15.63 15.86
N ARG A 725 -15.53 16.21 15.88
CA ARG A 725 -16.79 15.55 15.61
C ARG A 725 -17.73 16.51 14.90
N SER A 726 -18.20 16.11 13.76
CA SER A 726 -19.15 16.90 12.98
C SER A 726 -20.29 15.99 12.50
N ILE A 727 -21.51 16.31 12.90
CA ILE A 727 -22.71 15.58 12.47
C ILE A 727 -23.59 16.58 11.73
N PRO A 728 -23.84 16.36 10.43
CA PRO A 728 -24.75 17.18 9.66
C PRO A 728 -26.17 17.17 10.26
N GLY A 729 -26.88 18.28 10.15
CA GLY A 729 -28.27 18.43 10.55
C GLY A 729 -29.21 18.36 9.34
N GLY A 730 -30.49 18.43 9.62
CA GLY A 730 -31.53 18.51 8.57
C GLY A 730 -31.73 17.25 7.75
N VAL A 731 -32.53 17.36 6.71
CA VAL A 731 -32.74 16.30 5.71
C VAL A 731 -31.71 16.51 4.61
N PRO A 732 -31.05 15.44 4.09
CA PRO A 732 -30.15 15.56 2.96
C PRO A 732 -30.81 16.26 1.77
N GLY A 733 -30.10 17.17 1.12
CA GLY A 733 -30.56 17.94 -0.04
C GLY A 733 -29.39 18.43 -0.87
N GLU A 734 -29.67 19.11 -1.98
CA GLU A 734 -28.65 19.67 -2.88
C GLU A 734 -27.74 20.70 -2.20
N LYS A 735 -28.20 21.30 -1.12
CA LYS A 735 -27.42 22.21 -0.27
C LYS A 735 -27.23 21.59 1.10
N ALA A 736 -26.03 21.71 1.63
CA ALA A 736 -25.73 21.24 2.97
C ALA A 736 -26.48 22.06 4.05
N ALA A 737 -27.03 21.35 5.02
CA ALA A 737 -27.62 21.96 6.20
C ALA A 737 -26.53 22.27 7.25
N GLY A 738 -26.83 23.19 8.18
CA GLY A 738 -25.99 23.47 9.33
C GLY A 738 -25.80 22.20 10.19
N PRO A 739 -24.74 22.15 11.03
CA PRO A 739 -24.50 21.00 11.88
C PRO A 739 -25.59 20.78 12.93
N ARG A 740 -26.00 19.53 13.12
CA ARG A 740 -26.76 19.13 14.31
C ARG A 740 -25.85 19.13 15.53
N GLU A 741 -24.59 18.75 15.34
CA GLU A 741 -23.57 18.74 16.38
C GLU A 741 -22.21 19.00 15.73
N PHE A 742 -21.50 19.99 16.24
CA PHE A 742 -20.10 20.21 15.92
C PHE A 742 -19.30 20.41 17.21
N THR A 743 -18.27 19.64 17.39
CA THR A 743 -17.32 19.80 18.49
C THR A 743 -15.90 19.72 17.99
N LEU A 744 -15.12 20.73 18.26
CA LEU A 744 -13.69 20.80 18.01
C LEU A 744 -12.96 21.03 19.33
N THR A 745 -11.96 20.20 19.63
CA THR A 745 -11.02 20.46 20.75
C THR A 745 -9.60 20.49 20.23
N GLY A 746 -8.78 21.32 20.82
CA GLY A 746 -7.38 21.45 20.45
C GLY A 746 -6.53 22.04 21.55
N LYS A 747 -5.23 22.12 21.27
CA LYS A 747 -4.23 22.72 22.15
C LYS A 747 -3.36 23.65 21.34
N ALA A 748 -3.55 24.95 21.52
CA ALA A 748 -2.74 25.97 20.89
C ALA A 748 -1.33 26.01 21.48
N SER A 749 -0.31 26.11 20.65
CA SER A 749 1.09 26.25 21.08
C SER A 749 1.46 27.71 21.38
N ALA A 750 0.73 28.66 20.81
CA ALA A 750 0.86 30.07 21.05
C ALA A 750 -0.53 30.74 21.09
N SER A 751 -0.67 31.91 21.70
CA SER A 751 -1.91 32.67 21.64
C SER A 751 -2.03 33.43 20.32
N GLY A 752 -3.16 33.28 19.61
CA GLY A 752 -3.40 34.01 18.36
C GLY A 752 -4.84 33.86 17.87
N CYS A 753 -5.31 34.86 17.12
CA CYS A 753 -6.63 34.89 16.49
C CYS A 753 -6.61 34.13 15.15
N THR A 754 -6.33 32.83 15.22
CA THR A 754 -5.99 32.00 14.06
C THR A 754 -6.89 30.79 13.85
N LEU A 755 -7.93 30.61 14.68
CA LEU A 755 -8.94 29.59 14.48
C LEU A 755 -9.84 30.02 13.31
N ASP A 756 -10.12 29.09 12.43
CA ASP A 756 -10.95 29.27 11.25
C ASP A 756 -11.74 28.00 10.91
N VAL A 757 -13.05 28.07 11.09
CA VAL A 757 -13.97 26.93 10.95
C VAL A 757 -15.01 27.25 9.88
N TRP A 758 -15.17 26.35 8.94
CA TRP A 758 -16.30 26.32 8.01
C TRP A 758 -17.54 25.75 8.67
N VAL A 759 -18.69 26.38 8.42
CA VAL A 759 -20.01 25.93 8.88
C VAL A 759 -21.01 26.08 7.73
N PRO A 760 -21.57 24.99 7.20
CA PRO A 760 -22.54 25.04 6.11
C PRO A 760 -23.91 25.57 6.56
N GLY A 761 -24.77 25.90 5.61
CA GLY A 761 -26.15 26.23 5.80
C GLY A 761 -26.49 27.72 5.82
N GLU A 762 -27.80 28.01 5.78
CA GLU A 762 -28.30 29.39 5.69
C GLU A 762 -28.43 30.09 7.05
N ALA A 763 -28.78 29.31 8.08
CA ALA A 763 -28.95 29.85 9.43
C ALA A 763 -27.60 30.25 10.04
N ARG A 764 -27.56 31.44 10.65
CA ARG A 764 -26.36 31.90 11.35
C ARG A 764 -26.06 30.97 12.53
N PRO A 765 -24.86 30.35 12.57
CA PRO A 765 -24.48 29.47 13.67
C PRO A 765 -24.30 30.26 14.99
N ALA A 766 -24.55 29.59 16.13
CA ALA A 766 -24.36 30.11 17.46
C ALA A 766 -23.18 29.37 18.15
N PRO A 767 -21.92 29.73 17.84
CA PRO A 767 -20.77 29.07 18.41
C PRO A 767 -20.60 29.39 19.90
N ARG A 768 -20.18 28.37 20.68
CA ARG A 768 -19.76 28.52 22.09
C ARG A 768 -18.32 28.04 22.21
N GLY A 769 -17.45 28.87 22.76
CA GLY A 769 -16.03 28.60 22.95
C GLY A 769 -15.61 28.55 24.41
N THR A 770 -14.74 27.60 24.75
CA THR A 770 -13.97 27.62 26.00
C THR A 770 -12.49 27.73 25.61
N GLY A 771 -11.75 28.65 26.19
CA GLY A 771 -10.37 28.94 25.76
C GLY A 771 -10.29 29.61 24.37
N ILE A 772 -11.37 30.21 23.92
CA ILE A 772 -11.48 30.96 22.69
C ILE A 772 -12.13 32.31 22.96
N ASP A 773 -11.40 33.37 22.65
CA ASP A 773 -11.89 34.74 22.75
C ASP A 773 -12.22 35.28 21.34
N ARG A 774 -12.94 36.38 21.27
CA ARG A 774 -13.25 37.12 20.05
C ARG A 774 -13.81 36.22 18.96
N ILE A 775 -14.85 35.43 19.31
CA ILE A 775 -15.51 34.59 18.30
C ILE A 775 -16.31 35.51 17.34
N GLU A 776 -15.95 35.46 16.04
CA GLU A 776 -16.66 36.16 14.99
C GLU A 776 -17.34 35.16 14.05
N VAL A 777 -18.52 35.54 13.57
CA VAL A 777 -19.31 34.74 12.62
C VAL A 777 -19.61 35.61 11.40
N ARG A 778 -19.02 35.25 10.27
CA ARG A 778 -19.15 35.98 8.98
C ARG A 778 -19.85 35.11 7.94
N ARG A 779 -20.78 35.69 7.22
CA ARG A 779 -21.40 35.04 6.06
C ARG A 779 -20.37 34.89 4.92
N THR A 780 -20.40 33.77 4.23
CA THR A 780 -19.65 33.54 3.00
C THR A 780 -20.55 32.74 2.04
N ASP A 781 -20.10 32.55 0.82
CA ASP A 781 -20.85 31.75 -0.16
C ASP A 781 -21.04 30.34 0.39
N GLY A 782 -22.27 29.82 0.32
CA GLY A 782 -22.65 28.50 0.78
C GLY A 782 -22.76 28.30 2.30
N GLY A 783 -22.25 29.23 3.13
CA GLY A 783 -22.22 28.99 4.58
C GLY A 783 -21.65 30.15 5.40
N TRP A 784 -20.89 29.80 6.42
CA TRP A 784 -20.35 30.71 7.41
C TRP A 784 -18.90 30.39 7.76
N ARG A 785 -18.13 31.42 8.07
CA ARG A 785 -16.81 31.31 8.69
C ARG A 785 -16.91 31.71 10.16
N VAL A 786 -16.51 30.81 11.03
CA VAL A 786 -16.37 31.06 12.47
C VAL A 786 -14.90 31.16 12.78
N THR A 787 -14.48 32.37 13.20
CA THR A 787 -13.08 32.64 13.55
C THR A 787 -12.97 32.98 15.04
N GLY A 788 -11.77 32.84 15.62
CA GLY A 788 -11.55 33.16 17.02
C GLY A 788 -10.09 33.10 17.44
N CYS A 789 -9.80 33.60 18.64
CA CYS A 789 -8.48 33.62 19.24
C CYS A 789 -8.39 32.52 20.28
N ALA A 790 -7.77 31.37 19.92
CA ALA A 790 -7.63 30.25 20.87
C ALA A 790 -6.35 30.37 21.70
N ARG A 791 -6.44 29.94 22.98
CA ARG A 791 -5.32 29.92 23.93
C ARG A 791 -5.27 28.62 24.72
N GLY A 792 -4.08 28.04 24.80
CA GLY A 792 -3.87 26.79 25.55
C GLY A 792 -4.81 25.69 25.08
N SER A 793 -5.47 24.99 25.98
CA SER A 793 -6.53 24.03 25.62
C SER A 793 -7.82 24.78 25.30
N TYR A 794 -8.39 24.49 24.13
CA TYR A 794 -9.61 25.14 23.66
C TYR A 794 -10.67 24.13 23.19
N ARG A 795 -11.93 24.56 23.25
CA ARG A 795 -13.07 23.81 22.71
C ARG A 795 -14.05 24.78 22.05
N LEU A 796 -14.51 24.41 20.85
CA LEU A 796 -15.59 25.09 20.13
C LEU A 796 -16.74 24.09 19.92
N THR A 797 -17.96 24.53 20.21
CA THR A 797 -19.18 23.76 19.89
C THR A 797 -20.16 24.62 19.10
N ILE A 798 -20.86 24.00 18.15
CA ILE A 798 -21.96 24.60 17.37
C ILE A 798 -23.06 23.53 17.28
N GLY A 799 -24.28 23.90 17.59
CA GLY A 799 -25.43 22.99 17.51
C GLY A 799 -26.71 23.76 17.73
#